data_8e6d5b3e59b585d02df392e3b79e8a21
#
_entry.id   8e6d5b3e59b585d02df392e3b79e8a21
#
_cell.length_a   1.000
_cell.length_b   1.000
_cell.length_c   1.000
_cell.angle_alpha   90.00
_cell.angle_beta   90.00
_cell.angle_gamma   90.00
#
_symmetry.space_group_name_H-M   'P 1'
#
loop_
_entity.id
_entity.type
_entity.pdbx_description
1 polymer ?
#
loop_
_entity_poly.entity_id
_entity_poly.type
_entity_poly.pdbx_seq_one_letter_code
_entity_poly.pdbx_strand_id
1 'polypeptide(L)'
;MKTKSFIALFLSLLCGSLLAQPFGKIDSDLQNRIQANSNEQLYPILVGMTQKYDEVRMQHSTEMMTKAQRRVFVISDRQAFCQNTQREVLDFLNSYQDERLVTEVKPFWSFNGFGCKANAEVIRHLAERRDVAWIVLDEERPMIPQGERPRPMTAKELAWHVEKVNAPSVWNYNGTGYTGNGVVVALIDTGVNYNHVDIINSMWDGGSEFPHHGYDIYNQDNDPMDDHGHGSHTAGIVAGQGNAGTQTGVAPGAKIMALKMLGAEGEGSDAQLIESVEFALAHGADVISLSLGESGIGACNFYREVFETALDAGVAASTAAGNDGQIQYTYPIPNNVNAPGNCPPPWLHPDQKNLIEGGLTAVISVGATNSNDSHCDFSSVGPVTWAYGENVGEYNDYPYQNGDATQPGLIRPDISAPGENITSLNYANNNGYVVFDGTSMATPCVTGVLALLLEANPELTPAELDSIIELTSVRVGNSKKDNRVGAGRIDALAAVNALFYHGPTQLTATLDGDEVMLEWTAPEQAVSFTLYRDGMPIANALTSNEFVDHLNYGGDYTYYVTALLDNGMTSLPSNYVTINKEVSVEAEVINDQRVALEWNLPAGLYDGFESGDFYQNMWINDATSPWTISTNQPNEGTYCAKSTNTGMFSTSKISLGVNVATSSVVSYYARISCFPLNGGGFFIDNVQYGETIKDEVPWTHYSVALSPGNHLLEWKYGNQLAEGEYENAFYIDDIRVGNAFDVYRADCDGQHQVQIASAVAQANYVDYDWAELPAGLYKYGVSTDGGVSMAWSECLEKKTDGVDDEGMESWQLYPNPAQNQLTIVGENLQQVTVMTLQGQVLYDIKTTENTMAISLDDLPSGLYFVTIRTQNGTATRQFSVIK
;
A
#
# COMPACT_ATOMS: atom_id res chain seq x y z
N MET A 1 2.88 -8.10 -78.43
CA MET A 1 3.94 -7.68 -77.48
C MET A 1 3.34 -7.48 -76.16
N LYS A 2 3.58 -8.39 -75.30
CA LYS A 2 3.47 -8.50 -73.82
C LYS A 2 2.28 -7.82 -73.12
N THR A 3 1.23 -8.56 -73.02
CA THR A 3 0.09 -8.43 -72.14
C THR A 3 0.49 -8.86 -70.71
N LYS A 4 0.27 -7.99 -69.72
CA LYS A 4 0.35 -8.35 -68.33
C LYS A 4 -1.05 -8.60 -67.76
N SER A 5 -1.33 -9.85 -67.42
CA SER A 5 -2.53 -10.25 -66.70
C SER A 5 -2.41 -9.78 -65.22
N PHE A 6 -3.39 -9.05 -64.75
CA PHE A 6 -3.62 -8.77 -63.34
C PHE A 6 -4.55 -9.87 -62.80
N ILE A 7 -4.00 -10.68 -61.89
CA ILE A 7 -4.81 -11.55 -61.04
C ILE A 7 -5.11 -10.78 -59.74
N ALA A 8 -6.37 -10.39 -59.57
CA ALA A 8 -6.88 -9.83 -58.34
C ALA A 8 -7.12 -11.00 -57.36
N LEU A 9 -6.28 -11.07 -56.34
CA LEU A 9 -6.47 -11.97 -55.20
C LEU A 9 -7.37 -11.24 -54.19
N PHE A 10 -8.61 -11.68 -54.04
CA PHE A 10 -9.50 -11.30 -52.95
C PHE A 10 -8.93 -11.88 -51.65
N LEU A 11 -8.23 -11.08 -50.83
CA LEU A 11 -7.96 -11.39 -49.44
C LEU A 11 -9.17 -10.94 -48.63
N SER A 12 -10.00 -11.88 -48.24
CA SER A 12 -10.97 -11.68 -47.15
C SER A 12 -10.22 -11.42 -45.86
N LEU A 13 -10.24 -10.17 -45.41
CA LEU A 13 -9.90 -9.84 -44.04
C LEU A 13 -10.92 -10.49 -43.11
N LEU A 14 -10.60 -11.67 -42.58
CA LEU A 14 -11.08 -12.07 -41.29
C LEU A 14 -10.32 -11.22 -40.24
N CYS A 15 -10.97 -10.18 -39.75
CA CYS A 15 -10.66 -9.62 -38.45
C CYS A 15 -10.99 -10.69 -37.41
N GLY A 16 -10.06 -11.62 -37.21
CA GLY A 16 -9.96 -12.35 -35.94
C GLY A 16 -9.52 -11.35 -34.90
N SER A 17 -10.43 -10.97 -34.01
CA SER A 17 -10.09 -10.41 -32.72
C SER A 17 -9.06 -11.37 -32.10
N LEU A 18 -7.79 -10.98 -32.09
CA LEU A 18 -6.84 -11.51 -31.12
C LEU A 18 -7.36 -11.03 -29.75
N LEU A 19 -8.26 -11.82 -29.19
CA LEU A 19 -8.40 -11.87 -27.75
C LEU A 19 -7.02 -12.28 -27.27
N ALA A 20 -6.36 -11.39 -26.55
CA ALA A 20 -5.20 -11.76 -25.75
C ALA A 20 -5.64 -13.02 -25.00
N GLN A 21 -4.97 -14.14 -25.27
CA GLN A 21 -5.16 -15.32 -24.46
C GLN A 21 -4.76 -14.93 -23.05
N PRO A 22 -5.60 -15.09 -22.05
CA PRO A 22 -5.16 -14.89 -20.66
C PRO A 22 -3.94 -15.81 -20.47
N PHE A 23 -2.88 -15.28 -19.88
CA PHE A 23 -1.73 -16.06 -19.42
C PHE A 23 -2.27 -17.30 -18.73
N GLY A 24 -1.76 -18.49 -19.12
CA GLY A 24 -2.36 -19.76 -18.70
C GLY A 24 -2.36 -19.85 -17.16
N LYS A 25 -3.50 -20.24 -16.60
CA LYS A 25 -3.65 -20.43 -15.14
C LYS A 25 -2.71 -21.49 -14.55
N ILE A 26 -2.12 -22.31 -15.39
CA ILE A 26 -1.15 -23.36 -15.04
C ILE A 26 0.26 -22.77 -15.15
N ASP A 27 1.02 -22.88 -14.09
CA ASP A 27 2.42 -22.46 -14.08
C ASP A 27 3.27 -23.19 -15.14
N SER A 28 4.32 -22.54 -15.61
CA SER A 28 5.11 -22.98 -16.75
C SER A 28 5.83 -24.31 -16.49
N ASP A 29 6.32 -24.58 -15.28
CA ASP A 29 7.01 -25.85 -14.95
C ASP A 29 6.02 -27.00 -14.94
N LEU A 30 4.88 -26.84 -14.27
CA LEU A 30 3.79 -27.80 -14.28
C LEU A 30 3.31 -28.09 -15.71
N GLN A 31 3.16 -27.03 -16.53
CA GLN A 31 2.74 -27.17 -17.93
C GLN A 31 3.75 -27.98 -18.75
N ASN A 32 5.04 -27.72 -18.58
CA ASN A 32 6.11 -28.49 -19.26
C ASN A 32 6.10 -29.96 -18.83
N ARG A 33 5.91 -30.25 -17.54
CA ARG A 33 5.85 -31.64 -17.04
C ARG A 33 4.64 -32.40 -17.54
N ILE A 34 3.47 -31.75 -17.58
CA ILE A 34 2.25 -32.34 -18.16
C ILE A 34 2.43 -32.66 -19.65
N GLN A 35 3.20 -31.89 -20.39
CA GLN A 35 3.47 -32.14 -21.81
C GLN A 35 4.51 -33.27 -22.02
N ALA A 36 5.46 -33.43 -21.10
CA ALA A 36 6.56 -34.40 -21.22
C ALA A 36 6.18 -35.83 -20.78
N ASN A 37 5.16 -36.01 -19.94
CA ASN A 37 4.83 -37.25 -19.26
C ASN A 37 3.48 -37.82 -19.68
N SER A 38 3.19 -39.07 -19.24
CA SER A 38 1.91 -39.72 -19.51
C SER A 38 0.75 -39.09 -18.74
N ASN A 39 -0.47 -39.15 -19.29
CA ASN A 39 -1.67 -38.66 -18.65
C ASN A 39 -2.08 -39.41 -17.37
N GLU A 40 -1.44 -40.51 -17.04
CA GLU A 40 -1.71 -41.34 -15.84
C GLU A 40 -0.97 -40.82 -14.60
N GLN A 41 0.10 -40.00 -14.78
CA GLN A 41 0.88 -39.44 -13.69
C GLN A 41 0.07 -38.43 -12.87
N LEU A 42 0.09 -38.56 -11.53
CA LEU A 42 -0.44 -37.58 -10.63
C LEU A 42 0.66 -36.55 -10.28
N TYR A 43 0.30 -35.26 -10.31
CA TYR A 43 1.15 -34.14 -9.93
C TYR A 43 0.63 -33.53 -8.63
N PRO A 44 1.48 -33.31 -7.63
CA PRO A 44 1.10 -32.52 -6.48
C PRO A 44 0.95 -31.06 -6.90
N ILE A 45 -0.18 -30.46 -6.58
CA ILE A 45 -0.51 -29.08 -7.00
C ILE A 45 -1.14 -28.29 -5.86
N LEU A 46 -0.85 -27.00 -5.84
CA LEU A 46 -1.63 -25.99 -5.14
C LEU A 46 -2.52 -25.25 -6.13
N VAL A 47 -3.74 -24.95 -5.71
CA VAL A 47 -4.76 -24.26 -6.51
C VAL A 47 -5.31 -23.09 -5.72
N GLY A 48 -5.22 -21.88 -6.28
CA GLY A 48 -5.82 -20.68 -5.72
C GLY A 48 -7.16 -20.35 -6.39
N MET A 49 -8.12 -19.89 -5.59
CA MET A 49 -9.44 -19.48 -6.05
C MET A 49 -9.44 -18.02 -6.50
N THR A 50 -10.34 -17.68 -7.41
CA THR A 50 -10.49 -16.32 -7.95
C THR A 50 -11.06 -15.35 -6.92
N GLN A 51 -11.95 -15.83 -6.05
CA GLN A 51 -12.59 -14.98 -5.05
C GLN A 51 -11.62 -14.71 -3.90
N LYS A 52 -11.35 -13.42 -3.65
CA LYS A 52 -10.47 -12.97 -2.57
C LYS A 52 -11.25 -12.70 -1.29
N TYR A 53 -10.58 -12.84 -0.18
CA TYR A 53 -11.12 -12.47 1.13
C TYR A 53 -11.16 -10.95 1.27
N ASP A 54 -12.11 -10.42 2.03
CA ASP A 54 -12.26 -8.98 2.28
C ASP A 54 -11.47 -8.58 3.54
N GLU A 55 -10.20 -8.24 3.34
CA GLU A 55 -9.28 -7.87 4.42
C GLU A 55 -9.69 -6.56 5.11
N VAL A 56 -10.23 -5.59 4.37
CA VAL A 56 -10.71 -4.33 4.94
C VAL A 56 -11.87 -4.57 5.91
N ARG A 57 -12.82 -5.42 5.53
CA ARG A 57 -13.92 -5.84 6.41
C ARG A 57 -13.39 -6.55 7.66
N MET A 58 -12.39 -7.42 7.50
CA MET A 58 -11.78 -8.14 8.61
C MET A 58 -11.17 -7.18 9.63
N GLN A 59 -10.32 -6.25 9.18
CA GLN A 59 -9.68 -5.26 10.04
C GLN A 59 -10.70 -4.46 10.85
N HIS A 60 -11.72 -3.90 10.20
CA HIS A 60 -12.80 -3.18 10.89
C HIS A 60 -13.56 -4.05 11.90
N SER A 61 -13.81 -5.32 11.54
CA SER A 61 -14.57 -6.22 12.43
C SER A 61 -13.80 -6.62 13.68
N THR A 62 -12.47 -6.59 13.63
CA THR A 62 -11.59 -7.07 14.71
C THR A 62 -10.98 -5.98 15.57
N GLU A 63 -11.13 -4.71 15.20
CA GLU A 63 -10.48 -3.55 15.82
C GLU A 63 -10.68 -3.46 17.34
N MET A 64 -11.89 -3.76 17.83
CA MET A 64 -12.25 -3.67 19.26
C MET A 64 -12.18 -5.04 20.00
N MET A 65 -11.66 -6.07 19.35
CA MET A 65 -11.60 -7.41 19.93
C MET A 65 -10.30 -7.63 20.71
N THR A 66 -10.38 -8.34 21.83
CA THR A 66 -9.18 -8.89 22.48
C THR A 66 -8.50 -9.90 21.58
N LYS A 67 -7.19 -10.15 21.76
CA LYS A 67 -6.43 -11.13 20.99
C LYS A 67 -7.15 -12.49 20.90
N ALA A 68 -7.68 -12.98 22.00
CA ALA A 68 -8.41 -14.26 22.04
C ALA A 68 -9.72 -14.22 21.23
N GLN A 69 -10.50 -13.15 21.32
CA GLN A 69 -11.73 -12.97 20.53
C GLN A 69 -11.43 -12.84 19.04
N ARG A 70 -10.42 -12.04 18.70
CA ARG A 70 -9.95 -11.83 17.33
C ARG A 70 -9.56 -13.15 16.67
N ARG A 71 -8.72 -13.96 17.33
CA ARG A 71 -8.30 -15.28 16.81
C ARG A 71 -9.48 -16.18 16.47
N VAL A 72 -10.41 -16.36 17.40
CA VAL A 72 -11.61 -17.19 17.18
C VAL A 72 -12.46 -16.66 16.03
N PHE A 73 -12.66 -15.35 15.97
CA PHE A 73 -13.43 -14.71 14.92
C PHE A 73 -12.76 -14.88 13.54
N VAL A 74 -11.48 -14.54 13.41
CA VAL A 74 -10.71 -14.66 12.17
C VAL A 74 -10.75 -16.08 11.62
N ILE A 75 -10.44 -17.08 12.46
CA ILE A 75 -10.44 -18.48 12.03
C ILE A 75 -11.83 -18.90 11.55
N SER A 76 -12.88 -18.61 12.32
CA SER A 76 -14.24 -19.04 11.98
C SER A 76 -14.78 -18.35 10.72
N ASP A 77 -14.50 -17.06 10.53
CA ASP A 77 -14.96 -16.28 9.38
C ASP A 77 -14.25 -16.69 8.08
N ARG A 78 -12.92 -16.89 8.14
CA ARG A 78 -12.14 -17.39 7.00
C ARG A 78 -12.52 -18.82 6.63
N GLN A 79 -12.70 -19.70 7.62
CA GLN A 79 -13.20 -21.07 7.35
C GLN A 79 -14.56 -21.05 6.66
N ALA A 80 -15.51 -20.24 7.14
CA ALA A 80 -16.82 -20.11 6.53
C ALA A 80 -16.75 -19.57 5.10
N PHE A 81 -15.91 -18.57 4.87
CA PHE A 81 -15.66 -18.01 3.52
C PHE A 81 -15.10 -19.07 2.57
N CYS A 82 -14.03 -19.75 2.97
CA CYS A 82 -13.37 -20.75 2.14
C CYS A 82 -14.28 -21.98 1.87
N GLN A 83 -15.01 -22.46 2.88
CA GLN A 83 -16.00 -23.53 2.68
C GLN A 83 -17.07 -23.16 1.65
N ASN A 84 -17.52 -21.91 1.63
CA ASN A 84 -18.51 -21.47 0.66
C ASN A 84 -17.93 -21.33 -0.74
N THR A 85 -16.76 -20.74 -0.90
CA THR A 85 -16.14 -20.45 -2.19
C THR A 85 -15.51 -21.65 -2.86
N GLN A 86 -15.00 -22.60 -2.08
CA GLN A 86 -14.36 -23.82 -2.56
C GLN A 86 -15.35 -24.97 -2.84
N ARG A 87 -16.57 -24.90 -2.34
CA ARG A 87 -17.53 -26.02 -2.39
C ARG A 87 -17.70 -26.62 -3.78
N GLU A 88 -17.96 -25.80 -4.79
CA GLU A 88 -18.22 -26.29 -6.15
C GLU A 88 -17.00 -26.96 -6.81
N VAL A 89 -15.79 -26.45 -6.53
CA VAL A 89 -14.56 -27.05 -7.05
C VAL A 89 -14.21 -28.33 -6.31
N LEU A 90 -14.44 -28.42 -5.00
CA LEU A 90 -14.23 -29.64 -4.22
C LEU A 90 -15.24 -30.73 -4.60
N ASP A 91 -16.51 -30.39 -4.85
CA ASP A 91 -17.52 -31.33 -5.36
C ASP A 91 -17.12 -31.84 -6.77
N PHE A 92 -16.56 -30.97 -7.61
CA PHE A 92 -16.03 -31.38 -8.91
C PHE A 92 -14.86 -32.35 -8.74
N LEU A 93 -13.88 -32.08 -7.86
CA LEU A 93 -12.76 -33.01 -7.60
C LEU A 93 -13.22 -34.36 -7.05
N ASN A 94 -14.22 -34.35 -6.16
CA ASN A 94 -14.80 -35.59 -5.62
C ASN A 94 -15.29 -36.51 -6.71
N SER A 95 -15.80 -36.01 -7.84
CA SER A 95 -16.25 -36.82 -8.96
C SER A 95 -15.13 -37.62 -9.65
N TYR A 96 -13.88 -37.25 -9.48
CA TYR A 96 -12.70 -37.91 -10.04
C TYR A 96 -11.92 -38.80 -9.03
N GLN A 97 -12.27 -38.75 -7.75
CA GLN A 97 -11.58 -39.58 -6.72
C GLN A 97 -11.82 -41.07 -6.91
N ASP A 98 -13.04 -41.48 -7.31
CA ASP A 98 -13.39 -42.89 -7.57
C ASP A 98 -12.55 -43.48 -8.72
N GLU A 99 -12.15 -42.68 -9.69
CA GLU A 99 -11.31 -43.05 -10.82
C GLU A 99 -9.82 -42.99 -10.49
N ARG A 100 -9.44 -42.56 -9.29
CA ARG A 100 -8.06 -42.32 -8.84
C ARG A 100 -7.28 -41.30 -9.68
N LEU A 101 -8.00 -40.38 -10.32
CA LEU A 101 -7.39 -39.27 -11.10
C LEU A 101 -7.05 -38.07 -10.22
N VAL A 102 -7.61 -38.06 -9.00
CA VAL A 102 -7.33 -37.09 -7.94
C VAL A 102 -7.20 -37.80 -6.61
N THR A 103 -6.20 -37.45 -5.81
CA THR A 103 -6.00 -37.94 -4.45
C THR A 103 -5.55 -36.82 -3.52
N GLU A 104 -5.60 -37.02 -2.22
CA GLU A 104 -5.04 -36.14 -1.19
C GLU A 104 -5.60 -34.72 -1.29
N VAL A 105 -6.91 -34.55 -1.53
CA VAL A 105 -7.54 -33.25 -1.62
C VAL A 105 -7.62 -32.64 -0.22
N LYS A 106 -6.96 -31.49 -0.04
CA LYS A 106 -6.83 -30.76 1.21
C LYS A 106 -7.23 -29.32 1.01
N PRO A 107 -8.40 -28.88 1.47
CA PRO A 107 -8.80 -27.48 1.47
C PRO A 107 -8.04 -26.70 2.54
N PHE A 108 -7.65 -25.47 2.23
CA PHE A 108 -7.06 -24.51 3.14
C PHE A 108 -8.03 -23.39 3.45
N TRP A 109 -7.83 -22.74 4.58
CA TRP A 109 -8.64 -21.61 5.03
C TRP A 109 -7.82 -20.34 5.32
N SER A 110 -6.50 -20.47 5.49
CA SER A 110 -5.60 -19.34 5.69
C SER A 110 -5.40 -18.53 4.39
N PHE A 111 -5.55 -19.19 3.25
CA PHE A 111 -5.77 -18.57 1.95
C PHE A 111 -6.91 -19.30 1.23
N ASN A 112 -7.54 -18.64 0.23
CA ASN A 112 -8.63 -19.29 -0.48
C ASN A 112 -8.11 -20.21 -1.57
N GLY A 113 -7.86 -21.47 -1.21
CA GLY A 113 -7.29 -22.48 -2.10
C GLY A 113 -7.27 -23.88 -1.50
N PHE A 114 -6.67 -24.81 -2.23
CA PHE A 114 -6.53 -26.22 -1.79
C PHE A 114 -5.29 -26.84 -2.41
N GLY A 115 -4.78 -27.90 -1.75
CA GLY A 115 -3.77 -28.81 -2.31
C GLY A 115 -4.40 -30.12 -2.78
N CYS A 116 -3.84 -30.77 -3.81
CA CYS A 116 -4.19 -32.14 -4.16
C CYS A 116 -3.11 -32.77 -5.07
N LYS A 117 -3.20 -34.08 -5.27
CA LYS A 117 -2.48 -34.77 -6.36
C LYS A 117 -3.47 -35.05 -7.48
N ALA A 118 -3.27 -34.52 -8.68
CA ALA A 118 -4.17 -34.65 -9.82
C ALA A 118 -3.43 -34.99 -11.12
N ASN A 119 -4.10 -35.72 -12.01
CA ASN A 119 -3.53 -36.02 -13.33
C ASN A 119 -3.69 -34.84 -14.29
N ALA A 120 -3.00 -34.92 -15.43
CA ALA A 120 -3.00 -33.87 -16.45
C ALA A 120 -4.39 -33.49 -16.99
N GLU A 121 -5.33 -34.41 -17.03
CA GLU A 121 -6.71 -34.15 -17.51
C GLU A 121 -7.48 -33.29 -16.50
N VAL A 122 -7.46 -33.67 -15.22
CA VAL A 122 -8.11 -32.90 -14.14
C VAL A 122 -7.51 -31.52 -14.01
N ILE A 123 -6.17 -31.39 -14.11
CA ILE A 123 -5.47 -30.10 -14.05
C ILE A 123 -5.96 -29.16 -15.17
N ARG A 124 -6.12 -29.65 -16.40
CA ARG A 124 -6.67 -28.85 -17.51
C ARG A 124 -8.11 -28.44 -17.26
N HIS A 125 -8.95 -29.36 -16.76
CA HIS A 125 -10.34 -29.02 -16.40
C HIS A 125 -10.42 -28.01 -15.26
N LEU A 126 -9.54 -28.06 -14.25
CA LEU A 126 -9.42 -27.04 -13.22
C LEU A 126 -9.06 -25.68 -13.81
N ALA A 127 -8.14 -25.62 -14.77
CA ALA A 127 -7.73 -24.38 -15.42
C ALA A 127 -8.85 -23.74 -16.27
N GLU A 128 -9.79 -24.54 -16.80
CA GLU A 128 -10.96 -24.04 -17.54
C GLU A 128 -12.03 -23.41 -16.65
N ARG A 129 -12.02 -23.70 -15.36
CA ARG A 129 -13.02 -23.19 -14.42
C ARG A 129 -12.82 -21.68 -14.17
N ARG A 130 -13.92 -20.96 -14.00
CA ARG A 130 -13.90 -19.51 -13.74
C ARG A 130 -13.56 -19.17 -12.30
N ASP A 131 -13.84 -20.08 -11.38
CA ASP A 131 -13.58 -19.94 -9.96
C ASP A 131 -12.15 -20.29 -9.54
N VAL A 132 -11.32 -20.86 -10.43
CA VAL A 132 -9.88 -21.11 -10.24
C VAL A 132 -9.07 -19.95 -10.81
N ALA A 133 -8.16 -19.39 -10.01
CA ALA A 133 -7.26 -18.30 -10.41
C ALA A 133 -5.95 -18.82 -11.00
N TRP A 134 -5.28 -19.73 -10.28
CA TRP A 134 -3.96 -20.26 -10.65
C TRP A 134 -3.78 -21.70 -10.15
N ILE A 135 -2.84 -22.42 -10.76
CA ILE A 135 -2.46 -23.79 -10.43
C ILE A 135 -0.93 -23.88 -10.52
N VAL A 136 -0.27 -24.21 -9.43
CA VAL A 136 1.18 -24.35 -9.34
C VAL A 136 1.58 -25.75 -8.87
N LEU A 137 2.79 -26.16 -9.21
CA LEU A 137 3.36 -27.42 -8.77
C LEU A 137 3.77 -27.30 -7.29
N ASP A 138 3.43 -28.30 -6.47
CA ASP A 138 3.73 -28.36 -5.03
C ASP A 138 4.61 -29.56 -4.69
N GLU A 139 5.82 -29.59 -5.21
CA GLU A 139 6.77 -30.67 -4.90
C GLU A 139 7.54 -30.41 -3.60
N GLU A 140 7.87 -31.50 -2.92
CA GLU A 140 8.84 -31.43 -1.81
C GLU A 140 10.20 -30.98 -2.32
N ARG A 141 10.82 -30.05 -1.60
CA ARG A 141 12.12 -29.47 -1.94
C ARG A 141 12.89 -29.10 -0.67
N PRO A 142 14.23 -29.02 -0.73
CA PRO A 142 15.02 -28.58 0.42
C PRO A 142 14.61 -27.17 0.86
N MET A 143 14.22 -27.03 2.13
CA MET A 143 13.84 -25.77 2.74
C MET A 143 14.79 -25.34 3.88
N ILE A 144 15.69 -26.23 4.29
CA ILE A 144 16.78 -25.85 5.18
C ILE A 144 17.97 -25.42 4.33
N PRO A 145 18.50 -24.19 4.52
CA PRO A 145 19.64 -23.71 3.77
C PRO A 145 20.86 -24.62 3.91
N GLN A 146 21.49 -24.96 2.78
CA GLN A 146 22.70 -25.79 2.78
C GLN A 146 23.87 -25.08 3.45
N GLY A 147 24.66 -25.79 4.22
CA GLY A 147 25.91 -25.28 4.81
C GLY A 147 25.98 -25.38 6.34
N GLU A 148 24.89 -25.70 6.99
CA GLU A 148 24.83 -25.92 8.43
C GLU A 148 25.55 -27.23 8.79
N ARG A 149 26.78 -27.11 9.31
CA ARG A 149 27.55 -28.28 9.74
C ARG A 149 27.63 -28.34 11.24
N PRO A 150 27.15 -29.46 11.88
CA PRO A 150 27.24 -29.63 13.29
C PRO A 150 28.70 -29.69 13.75
N ARG A 151 29.05 -28.91 14.76
CA ARG A 151 30.38 -28.91 15.39
C ARG A 151 30.27 -29.30 16.87
N PRO A 152 31.15 -30.17 17.38
CA PRO A 152 31.16 -30.49 18.79
C PRO A 152 31.47 -29.28 19.66
N MET A 153 30.86 -29.19 20.83
CA MET A 153 31.02 -28.11 21.77
C MET A 153 31.55 -28.55 23.12
N THR A 154 32.23 -27.59 23.79
CA THR A 154 32.54 -27.68 25.22
C THR A 154 31.48 -26.93 26.00
N ALA A 155 30.82 -27.54 26.94
CA ALA A 155 29.76 -26.93 27.76
C ALA A 155 30.23 -25.63 28.41
N LYS A 156 29.35 -24.59 28.33
CA LYS A 156 29.48 -23.31 29.03
C LYS A 156 28.19 -23.10 29.83
N GLU A 157 28.32 -22.41 30.95
CA GLU A 157 27.15 -22.12 31.81
C GLU A 157 26.06 -21.33 31.11
N LEU A 158 26.45 -20.39 30.22
CA LEU A 158 25.56 -19.56 29.42
C LEU A 158 26.05 -19.51 27.97
N ALA A 159 25.16 -19.74 27.00
CA ALA A 159 25.46 -19.57 25.57
C ALA A 159 25.60 -18.10 25.23
N TRP A 160 26.57 -17.75 24.37
CA TRP A 160 26.93 -16.38 24.09
C TRP A 160 25.79 -15.56 23.44
N HIS A 161 24.95 -16.21 22.61
CA HIS A 161 23.83 -15.57 21.95
C HIS A 161 22.77 -15.11 22.95
N VAL A 162 22.51 -15.88 23.98
CA VAL A 162 21.57 -15.53 25.07
C VAL A 162 22.05 -14.30 25.85
N GLU A 163 23.35 -14.26 26.17
CA GLU A 163 23.97 -13.11 26.80
C GLU A 163 23.95 -11.89 25.88
N LYS A 164 24.23 -12.11 24.58
CA LYS A 164 24.33 -11.04 23.58
C LYS A 164 23.02 -10.31 23.35
N VAL A 165 21.90 -11.02 23.38
CA VAL A 165 20.57 -10.39 23.26
C VAL A 165 20.02 -9.84 24.58
N ASN A 166 20.82 -9.81 25.65
CA ASN A 166 20.44 -9.30 26.99
C ASN A 166 19.24 -10.04 27.63
N ALA A 167 18.96 -11.29 27.26
CA ALA A 167 17.87 -12.08 27.85
C ALA A 167 18.01 -12.30 29.37
N PRO A 168 19.20 -12.57 29.95
CA PRO A 168 19.36 -12.74 31.39
C PRO A 168 18.94 -11.54 32.23
N SER A 169 19.05 -10.34 31.70
CA SER A 169 18.61 -9.11 32.37
C SER A 169 17.09 -9.01 32.42
N VAL A 170 16.39 -9.59 31.42
CA VAL A 170 14.93 -9.67 31.37
C VAL A 170 14.40 -10.72 32.34
N TRP A 171 15.09 -11.85 32.52
CA TRP A 171 14.69 -12.89 33.49
C TRP A 171 14.74 -12.40 34.94
N ASN A 172 15.49 -11.37 35.21
CA ASN A 172 15.61 -10.75 36.53
C ASN A 172 15.02 -9.34 36.58
N TYR A 173 14.21 -8.96 35.62
CA TYR A 173 13.67 -7.61 35.44
C TYR A 173 12.83 -7.20 36.65
N ASN A 174 13.23 -6.10 37.33
CA ASN A 174 12.54 -5.53 38.49
C ASN A 174 12.10 -6.52 39.57
N GLY A 175 12.79 -7.68 39.67
CA GLY A 175 12.58 -8.70 40.73
C GLY A 175 11.41 -9.65 40.44
N THR A 176 10.65 -9.46 39.33
CA THR A 176 9.62 -10.42 38.85
C THR A 176 10.13 -11.21 37.68
N GLY A 177 10.80 -10.56 36.75
CA GLY A 177 11.38 -11.16 35.55
C GLY A 177 10.37 -11.75 34.58
N TYR A 178 10.81 -11.90 33.34
CA TYR A 178 10.04 -12.52 32.25
C TYR A 178 10.89 -13.59 31.59
N THR A 179 10.34 -14.77 31.39
CA THR A 179 11.03 -15.94 30.83
C THR A 179 10.28 -16.54 29.63
N GLY A 180 9.20 -15.92 29.18
CA GLY A 180 8.27 -16.39 28.16
C GLY A 180 7.16 -17.29 28.72
N ASN A 181 6.95 -17.26 30.04
CA ASN A 181 5.96 -18.13 30.67
C ASN A 181 4.53 -17.78 30.21
N GLY A 182 3.75 -18.81 29.88
CA GLY A 182 2.38 -18.68 29.36
C GLY A 182 2.30 -18.45 27.86
N VAL A 183 3.44 -18.30 27.15
CA VAL A 183 3.49 -18.10 25.71
C VAL A 183 3.75 -19.42 24.99
N VAL A 184 2.95 -19.69 23.95
CA VAL A 184 3.08 -20.87 23.07
C VAL A 184 3.76 -20.46 21.76
N VAL A 185 4.91 -21.06 21.49
CA VAL A 185 5.66 -20.91 20.24
C VAL A 185 5.41 -22.12 19.36
N ALA A 186 4.78 -21.95 18.20
CA ALA A 186 4.73 -22.98 17.17
C ALA A 186 6.04 -23.00 16.42
N LEU A 187 6.79 -24.06 16.60
CA LEU A 187 8.05 -24.31 15.91
C LEU A 187 7.81 -25.19 14.69
N ILE A 188 7.83 -24.59 13.50
CA ILE A 188 7.60 -25.26 12.22
C ILE A 188 8.98 -25.59 11.63
N ASP A 189 9.38 -26.86 11.71
CA ASP A 189 10.76 -27.31 11.42
C ASP A 189 10.81 -28.84 11.15
N THR A 190 11.93 -29.48 11.39
CA THR A 190 12.16 -30.95 11.26
C THR A 190 11.63 -31.79 12.42
N GLY A 191 10.88 -31.16 13.35
CA GLY A 191 10.45 -31.77 14.60
C GLY A 191 11.34 -31.40 15.78
N VAL A 192 11.09 -31.97 16.94
CA VAL A 192 11.84 -31.69 18.18
C VAL A 192 12.12 -33.00 18.93
N ASN A 193 13.36 -33.20 19.37
CA ASN A 193 13.63 -34.24 20.36
C ASN A 193 13.07 -33.79 21.73
N TYR A 194 11.78 -33.98 21.94
CA TYR A 194 11.06 -33.59 23.14
C TYR A 194 11.48 -34.39 24.40
N ASN A 195 12.37 -35.38 24.26
CA ASN A 195 12.96 -36.11 25.39
C ASN A 195 14.26 -35.47 25.88
N HIS A 196 14.78 -34.42 25.23
CA HIS A 196 15.97 -33.74 25.68
C HIS A 196 15.73 -33.04 27.03
N VAL A 197 16.64 -33.21 28.01
CA VAL A 197 16.45 -32.73 29.40
C VAL A 197 16.27 -31.21 29.51
N ASP A 198 16.75 -30.44 28.53
CA ASP A 198 16.65 -29.00 28.48
C ASP A 198 15.35 -28.49 27.89
N ILE A 199 14.56 -29.34 27.21
CA ILE A 199 13.33 -28.91 26.54
C ILE A 199 12.09 -29.62 27.05
N ILE A 200 12.20 -30.78 27.67
CA ILE A 200 11.08 -31.63 28.07
C ILE A 200 10.02 -30.90 28.91
N ASN A 201 10.43 -29.97 29.77
CA ASN A 201 9.51 -29.18 30.58
C ASN A 201 8.98 -27.94 29.86
N SER A 202 9.56 -27.58 28.71
CA SER A 202 9.16 -26.47 27.87
C SER A 202 8.29 -26.91 26.69
N MET A 203 7.90 -28.15 26.60
CA MET A 203 6.99 -28.62 25.55
C MET A 203 5.54 -28.21 25.81
N TRP A 204 4.81 -27.94 24.73
CA TRP A 204 3.37 -27.64 24.75
C TRP A 204 2.55 -28.84 25.22
N ASP A 205 1.47 -28.58 25.95
CA ASP A 205 0.52 -29.62 26.35
C ASP A 205 -0.63 -29.72 25.34
N GLY A 206 -0.52 -30.61 24.39
CA GLY A 206 -1.57 -30.93 23.40
C GLY A 206 -2.67 -31.88 23.93
N GLY A 207 -2.65 -32.22 25.24
CA GLY A 207 -3.59 -33.11 25.85
C GLY A 207 -3.55 -34.54 25.29
N SER A 208 -4.70 -35.18 25.25
CA SER A 208 -4.83 -36.55 24.72
C SER A 208 -4.86 -36.60 23.20
N GLU A 209 -5.14 -35.53 22.55
CA GLU A 209 -5.20 -35.41 21.07
C GLU A 209 -3.79 -35.37 20.47
N PHE A 210 -2.88 -34.62 21.09
CA PHE A 210 -1.51 -34.48 20.66
C PHE A 210 -0.51 -34.82 21.76
N PRO A 211 -0.41 -36.12 22.14
CA PRO A 211 0.32 -36.57 23.34
C PRO A 211 1.83 -36.37 23.24
N HIS A 212 2.37 -36.10 22.04
CA HIS A 212 3.78 -35.85 21.80
C HIS A 212 4.09 -34.37 21.50
N HIS A 213 3.25 -33.44 22.05
CA HIS A 213 3.54 -32.02 22.09
C HIS A 213 3.46 -31.28 20.76
N GLY A 214 2.76 -31.83 19.76
CA GLY A 214 2.60 -31.24 18.43
C GLY A 214 2.09 -32.26 17.42
N TYR A 215 2.40 -32.03 16.14
CA TYR A 215 1.94 -32.87 15.05
C TYR A 215 3.02 -33.02 13.96
N ASP A 216 3.13 -34.22 13.41
CA ASP A 216 3.97 -34.50 12.26
C ASP A 216 3.16 -34.32 10.97
N ILE A 217 3.28 -33.14 10.38
CA ILE A 217 2.61 -32.78 9.12
C ILE A 217 3.26 -33.54 7.94
N TYR A 218 4.54 -33.85 8.02
CA TYR A 218 5.25 -34.55 6.96
C TYR A 218 4.75 -36.01 6.83
N ASN A 219 4.62 -36.71 7.97
CA ASN A 219 4.16 -38.11 8.01
C ASN A 219 2.66 -38.25 8.33
N GLN A 220 1.94 -37.15 8.61
CA GLN A 220 0.52 -37.09 8.96
C GLN A 220 0.19 -37.95 10.22
N ASP A 221 1.00 -37.81 11.28
CA ASP A 221 0.78 -38.49 12.57
C ASP A 221 1.08 -37.58 13.79
N ASN A 222 0.96 -38.12 14.99
CA ASN A 222 1.08 -37.37 16.24
C ASN A 222 2.48 -37.45 16.87
N ASP A 223 3.53 -37.84 16.12
CA ASP A 223 4.88 -37.98 16.64
C ASP A 223 5.90 -37.07 15.92
N PRO A 224 5.95 -35.78 16.28
CA PRO A 224 6.85 -34.81 15.67
C PRO A 224 8.29 -34.94 16.19
N MET A 225 8.77 -36.19 16.36
CA MET A 225 10.14 -36.44 16.75
C MET A 225 11.12 -36.01 15.65
N ASP A 226 12.17 -35.30 16.06
CA ASP A 226 13.20 -34.82 15.13
C ASP A 226 14.11 -35.96 14.66
N ASP A 227 14.25 -36.11 13.37
CA ASP A 227 15.11 -37.08 12.68
C ASP A 227 16.25 -36.45 11.85
N HIS A 228 16.34 -35.12 11.86
CA HIS A 228 17.36 -34.33 11.18
C HIS A 228 18.30 -33.63 12.17
N GLY A 229 17.74 -32.97 13.20
CA GLY A 229 18.45 -32.24 14.23
C GLY A 229 18.36 -30.74 14.19
N HIS A 230 17.82 -30.16 13.10
CA HIS A 230 17.67 -28.73 12.95
C HIS A 230 16.59 -28.18 13.88
N GLY A 231 15.40 -28.79 13.91
CA GLY A 231 14.30 -28.36 14.77
C GLY A 231 14.59 -28.48 16.27
N SER A 232 15.29 -29.52 16.70
CA SER A 232 15.74 -29.61 18.13
C SER A 232 16.71 -28.48 18.47
N HIS A 233 17.59 -28.10 17.54
CA HIS A 233 18.53 -27.00 17.75
C HIS A 233 17.81 -25.67 17.87
N THR A 234 16.88 -25.38 16.96
CA THR A 234 16.09 -24.15 16.98
C THR A 234 15.16 -24.05 18.19
N ALA A 235 14.53 -25.17 18.60
CA ALA A 235 13.75 -25.26 19.86
C ALA A 235 14.57 -24.90 21.08
N GLY A 236 15.80 -25.38 21.13
CA GLY A 236 16.71 -25.09 22.24
C GLY A 236 17.14 -23.63 22.33
N ILE A 237 17.23 -22.92 21.22
CA ILE A 237 17.51 -21.47 21.18
C ILE A 237 16.30 -20.68 21.70
N VAL A 238 15.08 -21.13 21.41
CA VAL A 238 13.88 -20.48 21.99
C VAL A 238 13.77 -20.74 23.47
N ALA A 239 13.74 -22.02 23.90
CA ALA A 239 13.23 -22.41 25.20
C ALA A 239 14.10 -23.38 26.01
N GLY A 240 15.37 -23.60 25.62
CA GLY A 240 16.31 -24.48 26.35
C GLY A 240 16.54 -23.99 27.77
N GLN A 241 16.47 -24.92 28.76
CA GLN A 241 16.46 -24.60 30.20
C GLN A 241 17.83 -24.76 30.88
N GLY A 242 18.86 -25.21 30.20
CA GLY A 242 20.21 -25.38 30.74
C GLY A 242 20.39 -26.55 31.71
N ASN A 243 19.46 -27.47 31.82
CA ASN A 243 19.50 -28.59 32.74
C ASN A 243 20.66 -29.56 32.43
N ALA A 244 21.15 -29.60 31.19
CA ALA A 244 22.34 -30.37 30.78
C ALA A 244 23.64 -29.59 30.96
N GLY A 245 23.62 -28.35 31.47
CA GLY A 245 24.80 -27.57 31.87
C GLY A 245 25.08 -26.34 31.00
N THR A 246 24.30 -26.07 29.95
CA THR A 246 24.41 -24.85 29.15
C THR A 246 23.01 -24.23 28.91
N GLN A 247 22.78 -23.03 29.42
CA GLN A 247 21.58 -22.26 29.15
C GLN A 247 21.62 -21.77 27.71
N THR A 248 20.73 -22.29 26.86
CA THR A 248 20.65 -21.95 25.43
C THR A 248 19.39 -21.19 25.02
N GLY A 249 18.31 -21.29 25.81
CA GLY A 249 17.06 -20.65 25.50
C GLY A 249 17.01 -19.17 25.88
N VAL A 250 16.54 -18.34 24.99
CA VAL A 250 16.26 -16.92 25.22
C VAL A 250 15.04 -16.72 26.10
N ALA A 251 14.01 -17.56 25.90
CA ALA A 251 12.76 -17.58 26.68
C ALA A 251 12.52 -18.96 27.33
N PRO A 252 13.26 -19.34 28.38
CA PRO A 252 13.25 -20.70 28.94
C PRO A 252 11.90 -21.11 29.57
N GLY A 253 10.98 -20.18 29.77
CA GLY A 253 9.61 -20.44 30.27
C GLY A 253 8.57 -20.65 29.16
N ALA A 254 8.90 -20.34 27.90
CA ALA A 254 7.99 -20.53 26.77
C ALA A 254 7.68 -22.01 26.51
N LYS A 255 6.53 -22.27 25.86
CA LYS A 255 6.07 -23.59 25.48
C LYS A 255 6.26 -23.81 23.98
N ILE A 256 6.92 -24.91 23.60
CA ILE A 256 7.18 -25.30 22.20
C ILE A 256 6.09 -26.27 21.72
N MET A 257 5.30 -25.82 20.74
CA MET A 257 4.41 -26.69 19.94
C MET A 257 5.23 -27.16 18.74
N ALA A 258 5.57 -28.45 18.71
CA ALA A 258 6.43 -29.04 17.69
C ALA A 258 5.60 -29.36 16.43
N LEU A 259 5.88 -28.69 15.31
CA LEU A 259 5.24 -28.95 14.03
C LEU A 259 6.29 -29.42 13.04
N LYS A 260 6.33 -30.76 12.84
CA LYS A 260 7.28 -31.37 11.92
C LYS A 260 6.68 -31.31 10.52
N MET A 261 7.11 -30.32 9.74
CA MET A 261 6.76 -30.21 8.32
C MET A 261 7.88 -30.65 7.37
N LEU A 262 9.10 -30.79 7.89
CA LEU A 262 10.27 -31.18 7.11
C LEU A 262 10.68 -32.62 7.42
N GLY A 263 11.08 -33.35 6.36
CA GLY A 263 11.61 -34.71 6.46
C GLY A 263 13.07 -34.77 6.94
N ALA A 264 13.62 -35.96 6.96
CA ALA A 264 14.97 -36.23 7.47
C ALA A 264 16.11 -35.59 6.66
N GLU A 265 15.85 -35.17 5.44
CA GLU A 265 16.81 -34.46 4.58
C GLU A 265 16.54 -32.94 4.55
N GLY A 266 15.57 -32.46 5.36
CA GLY A 266 15.17 -31.05 5.45
C GLY A 266 14.28 -30.56 4.29
N GLU A 267 13.58 -31.48 3.64
CA GLU A 267 12.66 -31.20 2.54
C GLU A 267 11.21 -31.09 3.02
N GLY A 268 10.44 -30.27 2.32
CA GLY A 268 9.00 -30.08 2.54
C GLY A 268 8.34 -29.38 1.38
N SER A 269 7.01 -29.21 1.44
CA SER A 269 6.22 -28.55 0.41
C SER A 269 5.48 -27.33 0.93
N ASP A 270 4.98 -26.47 0.02
CA ASP A 270 4.20 -25.30 0.37
C ASP A 270 2.89 -25.68 1.08
N ALA A 271 2.22 -26.74 0.63
CA ALA A 271 1.00 -27.25 1.28
C ALA A 271 1.26 -27.64 2.74
N GLN A 272 2.41 -28.25 3.04
CA GLN A 272 2.81 -28.63 4.40
C GLN A 272 3.08 -27.39 5.27
N LEU A 273 3.70 -26.34 4.71
CA LEU A 273 3.88 -25.08 5.42
C LEU A 273 2.54 -24.42 5.76
N ILE A 274 1.64 -24.33 4.78
CA ILE A 274 0.30 -23.75 4.98
C ILE A 274 -0.44 -24.52 6.05
N GLU A 275 -0.46 -25.85 5.99
CA GLU A 275 -1.06 -26.72 7.01
C GLU A 275 -0.50 -26.46 8.40
N SER A 276 0.82 -26.30 8.50
CA SER A 276 1.52 -26.06 9.77
C SER A 276 1.09 -24.70 10.38
N VAL A 277 0.96 -23.65 9.56
CA VAL A 277 0.47 -22.36 10.02
C VAL A 277 -0.99 -22.46 10.48
N GLU A 278 -1.85 -23.13 9.70
CA GLU A 278 -3.24 -23.36 10.08
C GLU A 278 -3.37 -24.14 11.40
N PHE A 279 -2.55 -25.16 11.57
CA PHE A 279 -2.49 -25.92 12.82
C PHE A 279 -2.07 -25.02 14.00
N ALA A 280 -1.02 -24.23 13.84
CA ALA A 280 -0.54 -23.31 14.86
C ALA A 280 -1.63 -22.33 15.32
N LEU A 281 -2.33 -21.70 14.36
CA LEU A 281 -3.40 -20.76 14.63
C LEU A 281 -4.58 -21.42 15.33
N ALA A 282 -5.01 -22.60 14.86
CA ALA A 282 -6.15 -23.34 15.42
C ALA A 282 -5.88 -23.84 16.84
N HIS A 283 -4.63 -24.14 17.20
CA HIS A 283 -4.26 -24.73 18.49
C HIS A 283 -3.60 -23.73 19.46
N GLY A 284 -3.73 -22.43 19.18
CA GLY A 284 -3.45 -21.38 20.15
C GLY A 284 -1.99 -20.94 20.26
N ALA A 285 -1.20 -21.08 19.21
CA ALA A 285 0.13 -20.50 19.17
C ALA A 285 0.09 -18.97 19.27
N ASP A 286 1.00 -18.40 20.04
CA ASP A 286 1.13 -16.95 20.21
C ASP A 286 2.17 -16.35 19.25
N VAL A 287 3.17 -17.14 18.88
CA VAL A 287 4.23 -16.81 17.92
C VAL A 287 4.51 -18.02 17.06
N ILE A 288 4.80 -17.80 15.77
CA ILE A 288 5.27 -18.82 14.84
C ILE A 288 6.77 -18.59 14.57
N SER A 289 7.57 -19.65 14.64
CA SER A 289 9.01 -19.66 14.34
C SER A 289 9.28 -20.53 13.11
N LEU A 290 9.89 -19.93 12.08
CA LEU A 290 10.16 -20.52 10.79
C LEU A 290 11.66 -20.39 10.45
N SER A 291 12.46 -21.33 10.91
CA SER A 291 13.90 -21.38 10.60
C SER A 291 14.18 -22.06 9.26
N LEU A 292 13.34 -21.81 8.27
CA LEU A 292 13.35 -22.45 6.96
C LEU A 292 13.09 -21.43 5.86
N GLY A 293 13.30 -21.84 4.62
CA GLY A 293 12.95 -21.01 3.47
C GLY A 293 13.49 -21.57 2.17
N GLU A 294 12.87 -21.16 1.07
CA GLU A 294 13.24 -21.56 -0.26
C GLU A 294 14.06 -20.48 -0.96
N SER A 295 15.22 -20.87 -1.49
CA SER A 295 16.17 -19.99 -2.20
C SER A 295 15.73 -19.71 -3.64
N GLY A 296 15.93 -18.46 -4.09
CA GLY A 296 15.79 -18.10 -5.50
C GLY A 296 14.34 -17.97 -5.99
N ILE A 297 13.37 -18.15 -5.13
CA ILE A 297 11.97 -17.99 -5.46
C ILE A 297 11.56 -16.54 -5.19
N GLY A 298 10.92 -15.96 -6.20
CA GLY A 298 10.16 -14.73 -6.01
C GLY A 298 9.04 -14.93 -4.98
N ALA A 299 8.51 -13.84 -4.48
CA ALA A 299 7.45 -13.87 -3.52
C ALA A 299 6.22 -14.66 -3.99
N CYS A 300 5.73 -15.57 -3.18
CA CYS A 300 4.55 -16.38 -3.46
C CYS A 300 3.30 -15.71 -2.89
N ASN A 301 2.31 -15.41 -3.73
CA ASN A 301 1.08 -14.71 -3.31
C ASN A 301 0.34 -15.43 -2.18
N PHE A 302 0.28 -16.76 -2.22
CA PHE A 302 -0.40 -17.53 -1.18
C PHE A 302 0.26 -17.39 0.19
N TYR A 303 1.60 -17.23 0.27
CA TYR A 303 2.27 -16.96 1.55
C TYR A 303 1.83 -15.62 2.15
N ARG A 304 1.65 -14.59 1.32
CA ARG A 304 1.14 -13.33 1.81
C ARG A 304 -0.23 -13.50 2.47
N GLU A 305 -1.19 -14.16 1.78
CA GLU A 305 -2.53 -14.40 2.34
C GLU A 305 -2.48 -15.24 3.62
N VAL A 306 -1.63 -16.26 3.67
CA VAL A 306 -1.45 -17.14 4.86
C VAL A 306 -0.95 -16.32 6.06
N PHE A 307 0.07 -15.48 5.87
CA PHE A 307 0.65 -14.69 6.97
C PHE A 307 -0.19 -13.45 7.31
N GLU A 308 -0.95 -12.89 6.37
CA GLU A 308 -2.00 -11.90 6.68
C GLU A 308 -3.08 -12.52 7.59
N THR A 309 -3.44 -13.79 7.36
CA THR A 309 -4.33 -14.51 8.27
C THR A 309 -3.75 -14.65 9.67
N ALA A 310 -2.45 -14.92 9.79
CA ALA A 310 -1.77 -14.97 11.09
C ALA A 310 -1.76 -13.59 11.77
N LEU A 311 -1.48 -12.53 11.00
CA LEU A 311 -1.50 -11.15 11.46
C LEU A 311 -2.88 -10.76 11.98
N ASP A 312 -3.95 -11.04 11.22
CA ASP A 312 -5.33 -10.78 11.62
C ASP A 312 -5.71 -11.55 12.89
N ALA A 313 -5.21 -12.79 13.04
CA ALA A 313 -5.41 -13.59 14.25
C ALA A 313 -4.58 -13.11 15.46
N GLY A 314 -3.74 -12.09 15.29
CA GLY A 314 -2.87 -11.53 16.33
C GLY A 314 -1.63 -12.39 16.62
N VAL A 315 -1.11 -13.12 15.64
CA VAL A 315 0.06 -14.02 15.77
C VAL A 315 1.20 -13.54 14.89
N ALA A 316 2.32 -13.20 15.51
CA ALA A 316 3.54 -12.82 14.79
C ALA A 316 4.27 -14.07 14.26
N ALA A 317 4.88 -13.97 13.08
CA ALA A 317 5.70 -15.00 12.48
C ALA A 317 7.12 -14.47 12.23
N SER A 318 8.13 -15.05 12.88
CA SER A 318 9.54 -14.78 12.57
C SER A 318 10.09 -15.85 11.63
N THR A 319 10.82 -15.44 10.61
CA THR A 319 11.34 -16.33 9.56
C THR A 319 12.77 -16.00 9.19
N ALA A 320 13.54 -17.02 8.81
CA ALA A 320 14.92 -16.85 8.36
C ALA A 320 14.98 -16.09 7.02
N ALA A 321 15.87 -15.10 6.92
CA ALA A 321 16.12 -14.40 5.67
C ALA A 321 16.79 -15.28 4.60
N GLY A 322 17.47 -16.36 5.01
CA GLY A 322 18.23 -17.26 4.15
C GLY A 322 19.74 -17.15 4.31
N ASN A 323 20.46 -18.11 3.73
CA ASN A 323 21.92 -18.22 3.84
C ASN A 323 22.64 -18.03 2.48
N ASP A 324 22.05 -17.26 1.58
CA ASP A 324 22.49 -17.08 0.19
C ASP A 324 23.33 -15.81 -0.02
N GLY A 325 23.73 -15.12 1.05
CA GLY A 325 24.48 -13.86 0.98
C GLY A 325 25.81 -13.95 0.22
N GLN A 326 26.54 -15.08 0.32
CA GLN A 326 27.79 -15.32 -0.39
C GLN A 326 27.59 -15.86 -1.81
N ILE A 327 26.41 -16.32 -2.19
CA ILE A 327 26.13 -16.94 -3.48
C ILE A 327 25.17 -16.09 -4.32
N GLN A 328 25.28 -14.78 -4.23
CA GLN A 328 24.48 -13.84 -5.03
C GLN A 328 24.63 -14.02 -6.55
N TYR A 329 25.66 -14.70 -7.04
CA TYR A 329 25.76 -15.07 -8.45
C TYR A 329 24.75 -16.17 -8.84
N THR A 330 24.31 -17.00 -7.88
CA THR A 330 23.30 -18.04 -8.10
C THR A 330 21.90 -17.49 -7.78
N TYR A 331 21.79 -16.77 -6.67
CA TYR A 331 20.55 -16.14 -6.20
C TYR A 331 20.77 -14.62 -6.06
N PRO A 332 20.69 -13.89 -7.19
CA PRO A 332 20.94 -12.46 -7.19
C PRO A 332 19.82 -11.69 -6.51
N ILE A 333 20.10 -10.51 -6.00
CA ILE A 333 19.09 -9.54 -5.66
C ILE A 333 18.23 -9.29 -6.92
N PRO A 334 16.88 -9.28 -6.84
CA PRO A 334 16.06 -9.21 -5.63
C PRO A 334 15.66 -10.55 -4.99
N ASN A 335 16.12 -11.69 -5.50
CA ASN A 335 15.71 -13.02 -5.07
C ASN A 335 16.75 -13.68 -4.13
N ASN A 336 17.52 -12.88 -3.39
CA ASN A 336 18.52 -13.38 -2.45
C ASN A 336 17.93 -13.74 -1.09
N VAL A 337 16.83 -13.06 -0.68
CA VAL A 337 16.10 -13.40 0.53
C VAL A 337 15.09 -14.49 0.23
N ASN A 338 15.10 -15.55 1.05
CA ASN A 338 14.30 -16.74 0.84
C ASN A 338 12.82 -16.51 1.16
N ALA A 339 11.93 -17.22 0.45
CA ALA A 339 10.50 -17.26 0.78
C ALA A 339 10.28 -18.22 1.98
N PRO A 340 9.44 -17.90 3.00
CA PRO A 340 8.56 -16.72 3.10
C PRO A 340 9.21 -15.46 3.71
N GLY A 341 10.51 -15.45 4.02
CA GLY A 341 11.21 -14.28 4.57
C GLY A 341 11.19 -13.02 3.68
N ASN A 342 10.96 -13.19 2.39
CA ASN A 342 10.76 -12.14 1.41
C ASN A 342 9.31 -11.63 1.35
N CYS A 343 8.38 -12.21 2.10
CA CYS A 343 6.96 -11.86 2.08
C CYS A 343 6.74 -10.41 2.54
N PRO A 344 6.05 -9.56 1.74
CA PRO A 344 5.86 -8.17 2.11
C PRO A 344 4.77 -8.02 3.16
N PRO A 345 4.81 -6.93 3.93
CA PRO A 345 3.70 -6.55 4.80
C PRO A 345 2.47 -6.17 3.97
N PRO A 346 1.26 -6.23 4.53
CA PRO A 346 0.05 -5.71 3.89
C PRO A 346 0.14 -4.19 3.67
N TRP A 347 0.85 -3.49 4.53
CA TRP A 347 1.15 -2.07 4.37
C TRP A 347 2.63 -1.81 4.69
N LEU A 348 3.26 -0.98 3.86
CA LEU A 348 4.64 -0.55 4.04
C LEU A 348 4.71 0.97 4.10
N HIS A 349 5.41 1.49 5.13
CA HIS A 349 5.72 2.90 5.15
C HIS A 349 6.68 3.24 4.00
N PRO A 350 6.38 4.27 3.18
CA PRO A 350 7.21 4.61 2.04
C PRO A 350 8.67 4.97 2.40
N ASP A 351 8.89 5.55 3.58
CA ASP A 351 10.22 5.90 4.08
C ASP A 351 10.81 4.81 5.00
N GLN A 352 10.74 3.56 4.59
CA GLN A 352 11.26 2.41 5.35
C GLN A 352 12.75 2.51 5.76
N LYS A 353 13.54 3.42 5.17
CA LYS A 353 14.95 3.61 5.50
C LYS A 353 15.16 4.56 6.68
N ASN A 354 14.34 5.59 6.77
CA ASN A 354 14.47 6.64 7.77
C ASN A 354 13.63 6.36 9.01
N LEU A 355 12.49 5.72 8.83
CA LEU A 355 11.68 5.21 9.92
C LEU A 355 12.19 3.82 10.30
N ILE A 356 12.75 3.75 11.48
CA ILE A 356 13.10 2.51 12.15
C ILE A 356 11.88 2.06 12.95
N GLU A 357 10.72 2.40 12.50
CA GLU A 357 9.49 1.90 13.06
C GLU A 357 9.13 0.69 12.24
N GLY A 358 8.91 -0.41 12.91
CA GLY A 358 8.28 -1.58 12.34
C GLY A 358 6.99 -1.15 11.67
N GLY A 359 6.53 -1.92 10.78
CA GLY A 359 5.28 -1.70 10.10
C GLY A 359 4.26 -2.72 10.52
N LEU A 360 3.15 -2.69 9.83
CA LEU A 360 2.22 -3.78 9.82
C LEU A 360 2.82 -4.89 8.94
N THR A 361 3.49 -5.88 9.54
CA THR A 361 4.20 -6.92 8.79
C THR A 361 3.47 -8.26 8.82
N ALA A 362 3.49 -8.95 7.69
CA ALA A 362 3.00 -10.33 7.59
C ALA A 362 4.02 -11.33 8.19
N VAL A 363 5.32 -11.09 7.98
CA VAL A 363 6.41 -11.86 8.57
C VAL A 363 7.57 -10.96 9.00
N ILE A 364 8.22 -11.29 10.10
CA ILE A 364 9.46 -10.68 10.56
C ILE A 364 10.63 -11.46 9.96
N SER A 365 11.31 -10.88 8.98
CA SER A 365 12.47 -11.48 8.31
C SER A 365 13.74 -11.25 9.14
N VAL A 366 14.47 -12.34 9.46
CA VAL A 366 15.58 -12.30 10.40
C VAL A 366 16.92 -12.59 9.72
N GLY A 367 17.83 -11.63 9.77
CA GLY A 367 19.22 -11.76 9.35
C GLY A 367 20.13 -12.26 10.46
N ALA A 368 21.37 -12.59 10.13
CA ALA A 368 22.36 -13.12 11.07
C ALA A 368 23.51 -12.12 11.36
N THR A 369 23.86 -11.97 12.64
CA THR A 369 25.06 -11.28 13.10
C THR A 369 25.98 -12.21 13.90
N ASN A 370 27.26 -11.88 13.96
CA ASN A 370 28.24 -12.59 14.77
C ASN A 370 28.44 -11.93 16.15
N SER A 371 29.33 -12.47 16.96
CA SER A 371 29.63 -11.99 18.33
C SER A 371 30.17 -10.56 18.39
N ASN A 372 30.68 -10.02 17.28
CA ASN A 372 31.21 -8.65 17.16
C ASN A 372 30.16 -7.66 16.60
N ASP A 373 28.89 -8.03 16.53
CA ASP A 373 27.82 -7.26 15.87
C ASP A 373 28.10 -6.93 14.40
N SER A 374 28.77 -7.85 13.68
CA SER A 374 28.98 -7.72 12.25
C SER A 374 27.98 -8.63 11.52
N HIS A 375 27.51 -8.19 10.36
CA HIS A 375 26.74 -9.00 9.45
C HIS A 375 27.51 -10.29 9.09
N CYS A 376 26.83 -11.43 9.14
CA CYS A 376 27.42 -12.71 8.70
C CYS A 376 27.34 -12.79 7.18
N ASP A 377 28.46 -13.07 6.53
CA ASP A 377 28.53 -13.06 5.07
C ASP A 377 27.56 -14.05 4.38
N PHE A 378 27.18 -15.13 5.06
CA PHE A 378 26.18 -16.05 4.55
C PHE A 378 24.75 -15.49 4.60
N SER A 379 24.46 -14.57 5.52
CA SER A 379 23.11 -14.03 5.68
C SER A 379 22.61 -13.36 4.40
N SER A 380 21.47 -13.78 3.93
CA SER A 380 20.83 -13.21 2.74
C SER A 380 20.54 -11.72 2.90
N VAL A 381 20.56 -10.99 1.79
CA VAL A 381 20.46 -9.53 1.74
C VAL A 381 19.38 -9.07 0.78
N GLY A 382 18.65 -8.03 1.17
CA GLY A 382 17.72 -7.31 0.31
C GLY A 382 18.40 -6.33 -0.66
N PRO A 383 17.66 -5.50 -1.36
CA PRO A 383 16.19 -5.41 -1.29
C PRO A 383 15.48 -6.57 -1.99
N VAL A 384 14.23 -6.81 -1.64
CA VAL A 384 13.37 -7.74 -2.37
C VAL A 384 12.34 -6.97 -3.18
N THR A 385 11.87 -7.58 -4.28
CA THR A 385 10.76 -7.06 -5.08
C THR A 385 9.60 -8.01 -5.01
N TRP A 386 8.42 -7.45 -5.17
CA TRP A 386 7.17 -8.17 -5.09
C TRP A 386 6.47 -8.34 -6.45
N ALA A 387 7.05 -7.87 -7.53
CA ALA A 387 6.36 -7.69 -8.81
C ALA A 387 6.68 -8.71 -9.90
N TYR A 388 7.26 -9.87 -9.63
CA TYR A 388 7.63 -10.78 -10.70
C TYR A 388 7.25 -12.24 -10.48
N GLY A 389 6.26 -12.64 -11.21
CA GLY A 389 5.90 -13.98 -11.61
C GLY A 389 4.79 -13.85 -12.61
N GLU A 390 4.76 -14.68 -13.62
CA GLU A 390 3.70 -14.70 -14.64
C GLU A 390 2.28 -14.86 -14.05
N ASN A 391 2.19 -15.15 -12.74
CA ASN A 391 0.97 -15.40 -11.98
C ASN A 391 0.70 -14.38 -10.85
N VAL A 392 1.47 -13.31 -10.75
CA VAL A 392 1.47 -12.36 -9.60
C VAL A 392 0.70 -11.07 -9.90
N GLY A 393 -0.10 -11.03 -10.97
CA GLY A 393 -0.72 -9.83 -11.51
C GLY A 393 -1.67 -9.03 -10.62
N GLU A 394 -1.84 -9.36 -9.34
CA GLU A 394 -2.85 -8.73 -8.50
C GLU A 394 -2.31 -7.84 -7.36
N TYR A 395 -1.03 -7.94 -6.99
CA TYR A 395 -0.44 -7.11 -5.93
C TYR A 395 0.45 -6.00 -6.51
N ASN A 396 -0.16 -5.07 -7.25
CA ASN A 396 0.47 -3.82 -7.69
C ASN A 396 0.44 -2.73 -6.61
N ASP A 397 0.13 -3.09 -5.38
CA ASP A 397 0.03 -2.19 -4.24
C ASP A 397 1.39 -1.79 -3.66
N TYR A 398 2.47 -2.33 -4.21
CA TYR A 398 3.80 -2.12 -3.70
C TYR A 398 4.55 -1.05 -4.54
N PRO A 399 4.92 0.11 -3.96
CA PRO A 399 5.54 1.21 -4.70
C PRO A 399 6.97 0.94 -5.19
N TYR A 400 7.54 -0.25 -4.88
CA TYR A 400 8.95 -0.57 -5.14
C TYR A 400 9.12 -1.81 -6.02
N GLN A 401 8.54 -1.78 -7.21
CA GLN A 401 8.40 -2.96 -8.06
C GLN A 401 9.69 -3.46 -8.73
N ASN A 402 10.78 -2.69 -8.76
CA ASN A 402 11.96 -3.05 -9.54
C ASN A 402 13.22 -3.08 -8.69
N GLY A 403 13.39 -4.13 -7.87
CA GLY A 403 14.58 -4.32 -7.08
C GLY A 403 15.80 -4.74 -7.89
N ASP A 404 16.42 -3.85 -8.63
CA ASP A 404 17.83 -4.00 -8.84
C ASP A 404 18.59 -3.37 -7.66
N ALA A 405 19.89 -3.63 -7.53
CA ALA A 405 20.72 -3.11 -6.44
C ALA A 405 20.73 -1.55 -6.36
N THR A 406 20.15 -0.87 -7.35
CA THR A 406 20.12 0.59 -7.51
C THR A 406 18.73 1.19 -7.24
N GLN A 407 17.69 0.34 -7.10
CA GLN A 407 16.32 0.79 -6.89
C GLN A 407 15.80 0.39 -5.51
N PRO A 408 14.97 1.21 -4.86
CA PRO A 408 14.40 0.86 -3.58
C PRO A 408 13.42 -0.30 -3.75
N GLY A 409 13.78 -1.46 -3.24
CA GLY A 409 12.87 -2.55 -2.99
C GLY A 409 12.44 -2.55 -1.53
N LEU A 410 11.70 -3.56 -1.11
CA LEU A 410 11.43 -3.83 0.30
C LEU A 410 12.75 -4.11 1.02
N ILE A 411 13.05 -3.38 2.08
CA ILE A 411 14.23 -3.66 2.93
C ILE A 411 13.99 -4.99 3.64
N ARG A 412 14.91 -5.91 3.42
CA ARG A 412 15.02 -7.19 4.12
C ARG A 412 16.48 -7.49 4.45
N PRO A 413 16.75 -8.10 5.62
CA PRO A 413 15.83 -8.51 6.68
C PRO A 413 15.21 -7.29 7.41
N ASP A 414 14.19 -7.53 8.26
CA ASP A 414 13.63 -6.49 9.14
C ASP A 414 14.55 -6.22 10.31
N ILE A 415 15.07 -7.29 10.91
CA ILE A 415 15.96 -7.26 12.07
C ILE A 415 17.01 -8.37 11.94
N SER A 416 18.05 -8.32 12.76
CA SER A 416 19.06 -9.38 12.85
C SER A 416 19.25 -9.87 14.29
N ALA A 417 19.78 -11.09 14.43
CA ALA A 417 20.13 -11.66 15.71
C ALA A 417 21.41 -12.51 15.58
N PRO A 418 22.02 -12.99 16.71
CA PRO A 418 23.14 -13.90 16.67
C PRO A 418 22.86 -15.14 15.84
N GLY A 419 23.68 -15.41 14.81
CA GLY A 419 23.51 -16.55 13.91
C GLY A 419 24.79 -17.31 13.60
N GLU A 420 25.94 -16.91 14.13
CA GLU A 420 27.23 -17.60 13.92
C GLU A 420 27.72 -18.25 15.20
N ASN A 421 28.20 -19.52 15.12
CA ASN A 421 28.68 -20.28 16.27
C ASN A 421 27.65 -20.44 17.42
N ILE A 422 26.41 -20.72 17.05
CA ILE A 422 25.31 -20.82 17.99
C ILE A 422 25.23 -22.22 18.57
N THR A 423 25.29 -22.30 19.90
CA THR A 423 25.19 -23.54 20.67
C THR A 423 23.75 -23.81 21.04
N SER A 424 23.27 -25.02 20.76
CA SER A 424 21.96 -25.48 21.19
C SER A 424 21.88 -27.01 21.27
N LEU A 425 20.66 -27.56 21.42
CA LEU A 425 20.42 -28.98 21.66
C LEU A 425 20.87 -29.86 20.51
N ASN A 426 21.40 -31.02 20.88
CA ASN A 426 21.73 -32.10 19.93
C ASN A 426 20.61 -33.15 19.94
N TYR A 427 19.90 -33.31 18.83
CA TYR A 427 18.77 -34.25 18.73
C TYR A 427 19.17 -35.70 18.95
N ALA A 428 20.40 -36.07 18.58
CA ALA A 428 20.92 -37.45 18.71
C ALA A 428 21.27 -37.85 20.17
N ASN A 429 21.16 -36.89 21.10
CA ASN A 429 21.55 -37.12 22.50
C ASN A 429 20.71 -36.26 23.44
N ASN A 430 19.95 -36.88 24.33
CA ASN A 430 19.00 -36.21 25.23
C ASN A 430 19.62 -35.22 26.23
N ASN A 431 20.94 -35.07 26.29
CA ASN A 431 21.65 -34.12 27.16
C ASN A 431 22.87 -33.49 26.50
N GLY A 432 22.99 -33.56 25.18
CA GLY A 432 24.12 -33.04 24.44
C GLY A 432 23.82 -31.71 23.76
N TYR A 433 24.88 -31.04 23.34
CA TYR A 433 24.83 -29.79 22.61
C TYR A 433 25.66 -29.90 21.32
N VAL A 434 25.27 -29.06 20.35
CA VAL A 434 25.94 -28.93 19.05
C VAL A 434 25.96 -27.46 18.65
N VAL A 435 26.88 -27.09 17.76
CA VAL A 435 27.00 -25.70 17.25
C VAL A 435 26.65 -25.66 15.78
N PHE A 436 25.73 -24.77 15.42
CA PHE A 436 25.37 -24.45 14.04
C PHE A 436 25.62 -22.97 13.72
N ASP A 437 25.63 -22.66 12.41
CA ASP A 437 25.66 -21.31 11.86
C ASP A 437 24.47 -21.16 10.88
N GLY A 438 23.77 -20.03 10.90
CA GLY A 438 22.67 -19.78 9.96
C GLY A 438 21.74 -18.67 10.44
N THR A 439 20.99 -18.08 9.52
CA THR A 439 19.83 -17.26 9.84
C THR A 439 18.76 -18.09 10.57
N SER A 440 18.75 -19.40 10.35
CA SER A 440 17.97 -20.38 11.10
C SER A 440 18.24 -20.37 12.61
N MET A 441 19.43 -19.93 13.05
CA MET A 441 19.79 -19.81 14.46
C MET A 441 19.48 -18.40 15.01
N ALA A 442 19.49 -17.41 14.13
CA ALA A 442 19.10 -16.05 14.47
C ALA A 442 17.56 -15.92 14.69
N THR A 443 16.78 -16.57 13.88
CA THR A 443 15.31 -16.56 13.92
C THR A 443 14.75 -16.96 15.30
N PRO A 444 15.13 -18.09 15.91
CA PRO A 444 14.63 -18.46 17.23
C PRO A 444 15.12 -17.53 18.35
N CYS A 445 16.23 -16.79 18.17
CA CYS A 445 16.59 -15.72 19.12
C CYS A 445 15.54 -14.60 19.10
N VAL A 446 15.09 -14.18 17.90
CA VAL A 446 14.00 -13.19 17.77
C VAL A 446 12.71 -13.75 18.34
N THR A 447 12.34 -14.97 17.97
CA THR A 447 11.14 -15.66 18.52
C THR A 447 11.15 -15.66 20.04
N GLY A 448 12.30 -15.95 20.66
CA GLY A 448 12.45 -15.93 22.14
C GLY A 448 12.19 -14.55 22.72
N VAL A 449 12.69 -13.48 22.07
CA VAL A 449 12.42 -12.09 22.53
C VAL A 449 10.95 -11.75 22.38
N LEU A 450 10.29 -12.15 21.29
CA LEU A 450 8.84 -11.96 21.14
C LEU A 450 8.07 -12.67 22.26
N ALA A 451 8.50 -13.87 22.66
CA ALA A 451 7.88 -14.58 23.78
C ALA A 451 8.08 -13.86 25.13
N LEU A 452 9.25 -13.24 25.37
CA LEU A 452 9.48 -12.40 26.56
C LEU A 452 8.53 -11.19 26.60
N LEU A 453 8.36 -10.53 25.45
CA LEU A 453 7.44 -9.38 25.31
C LEU A 453 5.99 -9.77 25.55
N LEU A 454 5.54 -10.91 25.00
CA LEU A 454 4.17 -11.42 25.18
C LEU A 454 3.87 -11.89 26.60
N GLU A 455 4.85 -12.39 27.37
CA GLU A 455 4.66 -12.62 28.80
C GLU A 455 4.48 -11.28 29.52
N ALA A 456 5.23 -10.25 29.16
CA ALA A 456 5.14 -8.93 29.78
C ALA A 456 3.85 -8.19 29.43
N ASN A 457 3.36 -8.35 28.19
CA ASN A 457 2.07 -7.83 27.73
C ASN A 457 1.44 -8.78 26.68
N PRO A 458 0.47 -9.64 27.09
CA PRO A 458 -0.15 -10.61 26.19
C PRO A 458 -1.01 -10.03 25.06
N GLU A 459 -1.41 -8.76 25.17
CA GLU A 459 -2.29 -8.10 24.18
C GLU A 459 -1.53 -7.42 23.06
N LEU A 460 -0.17 -7.46 23.06
CA LEU A 460 0.63 -6.91 21.98
C LEU A 460 0.25 -7.52 20.63
N THR A 461 0.00 -6.65 19.68
CA THR A 461 -0.26 -7.02 18.29
C THR A 461 1.06 -7.35 17.58
N PRO A 462 1.03 -8.10 16.47
CA PRO A 462 2.22 -8.36 15.66
C PRO A 462 2.92 -7.08 15.20
N ALA A 463 2.16 -6.03 14.84
CA ALA A 463 2.71 -4.74 14.43
C ALA A 463 3.45 -4.02 15.58
N GLU A 464 2.88 -4.05 16.79
CA GLU A 464 3.56 -3.50 17.99
C GLU A 464 4.82 -4.29 18.33
N LEU A 465 4.78 -5.62 18.24
CA LEU A 465 5.95 -6.48 18.47
C LEU A 465 7.07 -6.13 17.48
N ASP A 466 6.76 -6.02 16.19
CA ASP A 466 7.72 -5.66 15.15
C ASP A 466 8.30 -4.27 15.40
N SER A 467 7.45 -3.26 15.64
CA SER A 467 7.87 -1.90 15.95
C SER A 467 8.79 -1.85 17.17
N ILE A 468 8.44 -2.54 18.26
CA ILE A 468 9.24 -2.56 19.48
C ILE A 468 10.64 -3.12 19.22
N ILE A 469 10.75 -4.27 18.56
CA ILE A 469 12.07 -4.89 18.33
C ILE A 469 12.93 -4.10 17.37
N GLU A 470 12.34 -3.45 16.35
CA GLU A 470 13.08 -2.62 15.42
C GLU A 470 13.57 -1.32 16.08
N LEU A 471 12.69 -0.61 16.79
CA LEU A 471 13.00 0.65 17.48
C LEU A 471 14.09 0.48 18.54
N THR A 472 14.09 -0.66 19.24
CA THR A 472 14.98 -0.93 20.37
C THR A 472 16.22 -1.72 20.00
N SER A 473 16.41 -2.04 18.72
CA SER A 473 17.55 -2.80 18.23
C SER A 473 18.88 -2.06 18.43
N VAL A 474 19.95 -2.78 18.69
CA VAL A 474 21.31 -2.25 18.69
C VAL A 474 21.75 -2.00 17.25
N ARG A 475 22.07 -0.76 16.93
CA ARG A 475 22.50 -0.37 15.59
C ARG A 475 23.81 -1.06 15.20
N VAL A 476 23.84 -1.67 14.05
CA VAL A 476 24.97 -2.41 13.50
C VAL A 476 25.37 -1.75 12.17
N GLY A 477 26.57 -1.18 12.13
CA GLY A 477 27.06 -0.52 10.93
C GLY A 477 26.47 0.88 10.72
N ASN A 478 25.35 0.99 10.02
CA ASN A 478 24.69 2.26 9.72
C ASN A 478 23.69 2.68 10.81
N SER A 479 23.38 3.99 10.86
CA SER A 479 22.36 4.53 11.78
C SER A 479 20.93 4.31 11.29
N LYS A 480 20.75 3.77 10.08
CA LYS A 480 19.45 3.58 9.41
C LYS A 480 19.20 2.10 9.17
N LYS A 481 17.94 1.72 8.99
CA LYS A 481 17.55 0.37 8.53
C LYS A 481 18.18 0.11 7.16
N ASP A 482 18.77 -1.05 6.95
CA ASP A 482 19.45 -1.40 5.69
C ASP A 482 19.19 -2.85 5.26
N ASN A 483 19.57 -3.18 4.04
CA ASN A 483 19.33 -4.47 3.40
C ASN A 483 20.25 -5.61 3.89
N ARG A 484 21.12 -5.39 4.87
CA ARG A 484 22.07 -6.39 5.38
C ARG A 484 21.71 -6.87 6.78
N VAL A 485 21.33 -5.96 7.65
CA VAL A 485 21.04 -6.23 9.06
C VAL A 485 19.68 -5.73 9.53
N GLY A 486 18.90 -5.16 8.61
CA GLY A 486 17.61 -4.56 8.94
C GLY A 486 17.80 -3.36 9.88
N ALA A 487 16.96 -3.29 10.90
CA ALA A 487 17.03 -2.28 11.94
C ALA A 487 18.25 -2.41 12.85
N GLY A 488 18.91 -3.58 12.87
CA GLY A 488 20.07 -3.86 13.71
C GLY A 488 19.95 -5.19 14.44
N ARG A 489 20.75 -5.39 15.48
CA ARG A 489 20.69 -6.60 16.32
C ARG A 489 19.65 -6.44 17.43
N ILE A 490 18.81 -7.45 17.59
CA ILE A 490 17.77 -7.47 18.63
C ILE A 490 18.34 -7.35 20.05
N ASP A 491 17.66 -6.65 20.94
CA ASP A 491 17.99 -6.48 22.36
C ASP A 491 16.76 -6.68 23.22
N ALA A 492 16.70 -7.79 23.95
CA ALA A 492 15.55 -8.15 24.77
C ALA A 492 15.30 -7.17 25.92
N LEU A 493 16.37 -6.66 26.56
CA LEU A 493 16.22 -5.73 27.68
C LEU A 493 15.66 -4.38 27.19
N ALA A 494 16.21 -3.87 26.08
CA ALA A 494 15.71 -2.64 25.49
C ALA A 494 14.27 -2.77 25.05
N ALA A 495 13.90 -3.91 24.42
CA ALA A 495 12.54 -4.21 23.99
C ALA A 495 11.55 -4.28 25.16
N VAL A 496 11.89 -5.00 26.25
CA VAL A 496 11.03 -5.05 27.44
C VAL A 496 10.94 -3.69 28.14
N ASN A 497 12.04 -2.94 28.22
CA ASN A 497 12.00 -1.58 28.77
C ASN A 497 11.00 -0.70 28.02
N ALA A 498 10.90 -0.81 26.69
CA ALA A 498 9.97 -0.02 25.89
C ALA A 498 8.49 -0.22 26.28
N LEU A 499 8.13 -1.40 26.83
CA LEU A 499 6.76 -1.65 27.31
C LEU A 499 6.37 -0.81 28.52
N PHE A 500 7.34 -0.41 29.35
CA PHE A 500 7.11 0.34 30.60
C PHE A 500 7.31 1.84 30.44
N TYR A 501 7.90 2.27 29.33
CA TYR A 501 7.96 3.67 28.96
C TYR A 501 6.71 4.02 28.14
N HIS A 502 5.63 4.30 28.87
CA HIS A 502 4.35 4.67 28.26
C HIS A 502 4.54 5.88 27.34
N GLY A 503 3.97 5.78 26.16
CA GLY A 503 3.82 6.90 25.27
C GLY A 503 2.83 7.95 25.82
N PRO A 504 2.66 9.07 25.13
CA PRO A 504 1.57 9.98 25.42
C PRO A 504 0.24 9.22 25.43
N THR A 505 -0.67 9.59 26.33
CA THR A 505 -1.97 8.95 26.46
C THR A 505 -3.09 9.97 26.35
N GLN A 506 -4.31 9.49 26.14
CA GLN A 506 -5.50 10.33 26.06
C GLN A 506 -5.39 11.43 24.99
N LEU A 507 -4.76 11.11 23.85
CA LEU A 507 -4.83 12.01 22.71
C LEU A 507 -6.29 12.24 22.34
N THR A 508 -6.65 13.51 22.24
CA THR A 508 -7.95 13.98 21.76
C THR A 508 -7.74 14.93 20.60
N ALA A 509 -8.66 14.95 19.67
CA ALA A 509 -8.67 15.89 18.56
C ALA A 509 -10.08 16.49 18.42
N THR A 510 -10.15 17.81 18.21
CA THR A 510 -11.40 18.52 17.99
C THR A 510 -11.26 19.42 16.78
N LEU A 511 -12.13 19.23 15.79
CA LEU A 511 -12.17 20.04 14.58
C LEU A 511 -13.09 21.26 14.78
N ASP A 512 -12.56 22.46 14.53
CA ASP A 512 -13.31 23.71 14.48
C ASP A 512 -12.95 24.48 13.19
N GLY A 513 -13.82 24.42 12.21
CA GLY A 513 -13.53 24.91 10.86
C GLY A 513 -12.41 24.14 10.19
N ASP A 514 -11.28 24.81 9.93
CA ASP A 514 -10.08 24.23 9.33
C ASP A 514 -9.02 23.82 10.37
N GLU A 515 -9.25 24.13 11.65
CA GLU A 515 -8.31 23.89 12.72
C GLU A 515 -8.64 22.62 13.49
N VAL A 516 -7.64 21.75 13.68
CA VAL A 516 -7.72 20.59 14.56
C VAL A 516 -6.95 20.89 15.83
N MET A 517 -7.66 21.04 16.93
CA MET A 517 -7.04 21.16 18.26
C MET A 517 -6.72 19.78 18.81
N LEU A 518 -5.46 19.51 19.06
CA LEU A 518 -4.93 18.25 19.56
C LEU A 518 -4.38 18.45 20.97
N GLU A 519 -4.77 17.58 21.90
CA GLU A 519 -4.28 17.59 23.29
C GLU A 519 -3.99 16.15 23.73
N TRP A 520 -2.93 15.96 24.52
CA TRP A 520 -2.56 14.64 25.06
C TRP A 520 -2.01 14.73 26.47
N THR A 521 -2.00 13.61 27.17
CA THR A 521 -1.36 13.49 28.49
C THR A 521 0.09 13.06 28.30
N ALA A 522 1.01 13.89 28.78
CA ALA A 522 2.45 13.63 28.70
C ALA A 522 2.89 12.58 29.72
N PRO A 523 3.73 11.59 29.37
CA PRO A 523 4.41 10.74 30.35
C PRO A 523 5.44 11.55 31.15
N GLU A 524 5.70 11.14 32.39
CA GLU A 524 6.57 11.87 33.34
C GLU A 524 8.00 12.05 32.81
N GLN A 525 8.50 11.10 32.00
CA GLN A 525 9.84 11.08 31.45
C GLN A 525 9.96 11.80 30.09
N ALA A 526 8.90 12.39 29.58
CA ALA A 526 8.91 13.03 28.25
C ALA A 526 9.74 14.32 28.24
N VAL A 527 10.65 14.43 27.29
CA VAL A 527 11.45 15.62 27.02
C VAL A 527 10.83 16.46 25.89
N SER A 528 10.31 15.79 24.87
CA SER A 528 9.64 16.43 23.74
C SER A 528 8.72 15.44 23.04
N PHE A 529 7.87 15.94 22.12
CA PHE A 529 6.92 15.12 21.38
C PHE A 529 7.11 15.28 19.89
N THR A 530 6.73 14.23 19.14
CA THR A 530 6.54 14.26 17.69
C THR A 530 5.08 13.92 17.42
N LEU A 531 4.38 14.79 16.71
CA LEU A 531 3.00 14.61 16.29
C LEU A 531 2.96 14.11 14.85
N TYR A 532 2.15 13.12 14.62
CA TYR A 532 1.94 12.52 13.30
C TYR A 532 0.51 12.71 12.83
N ARG A 533 0.36 12.91 11.51
CA ARG A 533 -0.90 12.86 10.78
C ARG A 533 -0.73 11.88 9.62
N ASP A 534 -1.62 10.90 9.51
CA ASP A 534 -1.62 9.86 8.47
C ASP A 534 -0.24 9.15 8.33
N GLY A 535 0.39 8.89 9.50
CA GLY A 535 1.71 8.26 9.58
C GLY A 535 2.89 9.19 9.33
N MET A 536 2.66 10.47 8.96
CA MET A 536 3.71 11.44 8.66
C MET A 536 3.91 12.41 9.84
N PRO A 537 5.16 12.69 10.25
CA PRO A 537 5.43 13.67 11.28
C PRO A 537 5.10 15.09 10.76
N ILE A 538 4.17 15.77 11.41
CA ILE A 538 3.78 17.15 11.09
C ILE A 538 4.39 18.18 12.05
N ALA A 539 4.86 17.74 13.21
CA ALA A 539 5.55 18.61 14.17
C ALA A 539 6.54 17.78 15.01
N ASN A 540 7.75 18.27 15.16
CA ASN A 540 8.83 17.63 15.89
C ASN A 540 9.31 18.49 17.06
N ALA A 541 9.90 17.84 18.07
CA ALA A 541 10.49 18.49 19.24
C ALA A 541 9.54 19.44 19.98
N LEU A 542 8.23 19.12 19.98
CA LEU A 542 7.24 19.86 20.75
C LEU A 542 7.52 19.71 22.25
N THR A 543 7.45 20.82 22.98
CA THR A 543 7.58 20.83 24.46
C THR A 543 6.23 21.07 25.15
N SER A 544 5.18 21.34 24.38
CA SER A 544 3.80 21.42 24.83
C SER A 544 3.10 20.09 24.58
N ASN A 545 2.11 19.78 25.36
CA ASN A 545 1.20 18.64 25.19
C ASN A 545 -0.10 19.01 24.45
N GLU A 546 -0.04 20.05 23.64
CA GLU A 546 -1.12 20.55 22.78
C GLU A 546 -0.53 21.03 21.44
N PHE A 547 -1.29 20.93 20.39
CA PHE A 547 -0.96 21.42 19.05
C PHE A 547 -2.21 21.77 18.27
N VAL A 548 -2.11 22.77 17.38
CA VAL A 548 -3.17 23.09 16.42
C VAL A 548 -2.66 22.80 15.01
N ASP A 549 -3.32 21.86 14.34
CA ASP A 549 -3.08 21.55 12.93
C ASP A 549 -4.11 22.23 12.04
N HIS A 550 -3.72 22.58 10.83
CA HIS A 550 -4.59 23.23 9.85
C HIS A 550 -4.86 22.28 8.68
N LEU A 551 -6.13 21.93 8.46
CA LEU A 551 -6.57 21.08 7.35
C LEU A 551 -7.11 21.92 6.20
N ASN A 552 -6.40 21.96 5.10
CA ASN A 552 -6.82 22.68 3.90
C ASN A 552 -7.89 21.92 3.09
N TYR A 553 -8.00 20.61 3.26
CA TYR A 553 -8.83 19.73 2.45
C TYR A 553 -9.83 18.94 3.31
N GLY A 554 -10.92 18.48 2.69
CA GLY A 554 -11.84 17.53 3.29
C GLY A 554 -11.30 16.11 3.18
N GLY A 555 -11.63 15.26 4.15
CA GLY A 555 -11.19 13.86 4.20
C GLY A 555 -11.04 13.35 5.62
N ASP A 556 -10.60 12.11 5.74
CA ASP A 556 -10.28 11.47 7.02
C ASP A 556 -8.80 11.65 7.35
N TYR A 557 -8.50 12.06 8.57
CA TYR A 557 -7.15 12.31 9.06
C TYR A 557 -6.93 11.59 10.37
N THR A 558 -5.89 10.77 10.44
CA THR A 558 -5.56 10.00 11.66
C THR A 558 -4.32 10.57 12.33
N TYR A 559 -4.44 10.87 13.63
CA TYR A 559 -3.37 11.45 14.44
C TYR A 559 -2.88 10.49 15.51
N TYR A 560 -1.60 10.54 15.80
CA TYR A 560 -0.97 9.97 16.98
C TYR A 560 0.27 10.79 17.39
N VAL A 561 0.75 10.58 18.61
CA VAL A 561 1.89 11.30 19.19
C VAL A 561 2.88 10.32 19.79
N THR A 562 4.17 10.53 19.57
CA THR A 562 5.25 9.86 20.31
C THR A 562 6.00 10.85 21.20
N ALA A 563 6.67 10.37 22.24
CA ALA A 563 7.52 11.18 23.10
C ALA A 563 8.99 10.76 22.98
N LEU A 564 9.90 11.74 22.92
CA LEU A 564 11.30 11.53 23.23
C LEU A 564 11.46 11.55 24.75
N LEU A 565 11.99 10.48 25.32
CA LEU A 565 12.15 10.30 26.76
C LEU A 565 13.54 10.81 27.24
N ASP A 566 13.68 11.04 28.54
CA ASP A 566 14.91 11.55 29.18
C ASP A 566 16.12 10.61 29.04
N ASN A 567 15.88 9.33 28.78
CA ASN A 567 16.90 8.33 28.43
C ASN A 567 17.31 8.33 26.95
N GLY A 568 16.73 9.22 26.13
CA GLY A 568 17.01 9.33 24.69
C GLY A 568 16.23 8.33 23.82
N MET A 569 15.32 7.55 24.38
CA MET A 569 14.45 6.63 23.63
C MET A 569 13.18 7.34 23.16
N THR A 570 12.62 6.89 22.04
CA THR A 570 11.28 7.27 21.62
C THR A 570 10.27 6.31 22.26
N SER A 571 9.17 6.86 22.77
CA SER A 571 8.07 6.08 23.36
C SER A 571 7.25 5.34 22.30
N LEU A 572 6.43 4.39 22.73
CA LEU A 572 5.31 3.92 21.92
C LEU A 572 4.37 5.08 21.54
N PRO A 573 3.63 4.96 20.42
CA PRO A 573 2.64 5.96 20.04
C PRO A 573 1.51 6.05 21.08
N SER A 574 0.81 7.19 21.07
CA SER A 574 -0.44 7.38 21.79
C SER A 574 -1.56 6.51 21.19
N ASN A 575 -2.75 6.59 21.78
CA ASN A 575 -3.95 6.18 21.05
C ASN A 575 -4.09 6.99 19.75
N TYR A 576 -4.66 6.35 18.73
CA TYR A 576 -4.98 6.97 17.45
C TYR A 576 -6.33 7.69 17.54
N VAL A 577 -6.42 8.86 16.90
CA VAL A 577 -7.67 9.64 16.81
C VAL A 577 -7.90 10.02 15.36
N THR A 578 -9.08 9.71 14.83
CA THR A 578 -9.47 10.07 13.46
C THR A 578 -10.44 11.24 13.47
N ILE A 579 -10.15 12.24 12.64
CA ILE A 579 -10.99 13.39 12.34
C ILE A 579 -11.50 13.28 10.91
N ASN A 580 -12.81 13.42 10.73
CA ASN A 580 -13.44 13.57 9.43
C ASN A 580 -13.71 15.08 9.18
N LYS A 581 -13.08 15.67 8.18
CA LYS A 581 -13.39 17.00 7.68
C LYS A 581 -14.30 16.88 6.46
N GLU A 582 -15.46 17.53 6.51
CA GLU A 582 -16.45 17.46 5.43
C GLU A 582 -15.88 17.96 4.10
N VAL A 583 -16.18 17.22 3.04
CA VAL A 583 -15.87 17.61 1.66
C VAL A 583 -16.95 18.60 1.19
N SER A 584 -16.55 19.79 0.76
CA SER A 584 -17.45 20.83 0.25
C SER A 584 -17.14 21.19 -1.19
N VAL A 585 -18.18 21.59 -1.92
CA VAL A 585 -18.10 22.24 -3.24
C VAL A 585 -18.84 23.56 -3.13
N GLU A 586 -18.15 24.65 -3.35
CA GLU A 586 -18.72 25.97 -3.39
C GLU A 586 -18.96 26.40 -4.84
N ALA A 587 -20.06 27.03 -5.11
CA ALA A 587 -20.42 27.50 -6.44
C ALA A 587 -20.98 28.93 -6.35
N GLU A 588 -20.37 29.85 -7.08
CA GLU A 588 -20.75 31.25 -7.08
C GLU A 588 -21.05 31.75 -8.50
N VAL A 589 -22.21 32.41 -8.65
CA VAL A 589 -22.58 33.05 -9.93
C VAL A 589 -21.84 34.37 -10.10
N ILE A 590 -20.99 34.46 -11.14
CA ILE A 590 -20.23 35.64 -11.47
C ILE A 590 -20.92 36.45 -12.60
N ASN A 591 -21.46 37.63 -12.26
CA ASN A 591 -22.07 38.58 -13.20
C ASN A 591 -23.16 37.97 -14.09
N ASP A 592 -23.94 36.99 -13.59
CA ASP A 592 -24.95 36.24 -14.31
C ASP A 592 -24.51 35.57 -15.64
N GLN A 593 -23.17 35.52 -15.88
CA GLN A 593 -22.60 35.02 -17.12
C GLN A 593 -21.92 33.63 -16.94
N ARG A 594 -21.43 33.36 -15.75
CA ARG A 594 -20.65 32.15 -15.47
C ARG A 594 -20.75 31.77 -14.01
N VAL A 595 -20.43 30.50 -13.70
CA VAL A 595 -20.33 30.02 -12.32
C VAL A 595 -18.88 29.66 -12.04
N ALA A 596 -18.32 30.24 -10.99
CA ALA A 596 -17.05 29.80 -10.45
C ALA A 596 -17.30 28.71 -9.40
N LEU A 597 -16.51 27.66 -9.47
CA LEU A 597 -16.53 26.51 -8.57
C LEU A 597 -15.21 26.43 -7.84
N GLU A 598 -15.26 26.20 -6.54
CA GLU A 598 -14.11 25.85 -5.70
C GLU A 598 -14.52 24.67 -4.82
N TRP A 599 -13.56 23.79 -4.51
CA TRP A 599 -13.83 22.64 -3.64
C TRP A 599 -12.62 22.32 -2.77
N ASN A 600 -12.87 21.71 -1.62
CA ASN A 600 -11.85 21.31 -0.66
C ASN A 600 -11.46 19.84 -0.75
N LEU A 601 -11.74 19.16 -1.85
CA LEU A 601 -11.19 17.84 -2.11
C LEU A 601 -9.66 17.93 -2.27
N PRO A 602 -8.89 16.98 -1.73
CA PRO A 602 -7.44 17.01 -1.82
C PRO A 602 -7.01 17.04 -3.29
N ALA A 603 -6.32 18.11 -3.67
CA ALA A 603 -5.78 18.32 -5.02
C ALA A 603 -4.54 17.45 -5.25
N GLY A 604 -4.50 16.22 -4.76
CA GLY A 604 -3.35 15.36 -4.92
C GLY A 604 -2.09 15.83 -4.16
N LEU A 605 -0.96 15.19 -4.48
CA LEU A 605 0.35 15.55 -3.93
C LEU A 605 0.84 16.86 -4.55
N TYR A 606 1.35 17.76 -3.73
CA TYR A 606 2.02 18.99 -4.16
C TYR A 606 3.41 19.11 -3.53
N ASP A 607 4.40 19.49 -4.32
CA ASP A 607 5.71 19.85 -3.83
C ASP A 607 6.31 21.00 -4.63
N GLY A 608 6.43 22.16 -3.99
CA GLY A 608 7.17 23.32 -4.48
C GLY A 608 8.55 23.43 -3.83
N PHE A 609 9.03 22.40 -3.13
CA PHE A 609 10.30 22.34 -2.41
C PHE A 609 10.51 23.41 -1.32
N GLU A 610 9.46 24.08 -0.88
CA GLU A 610 9.51 25.19 0.07
C GLU A 610 9.89 24.77 1.49
N SER A 611 9.88 23.46 1.80
CA SER A 611 10.50 22.90 3.01
C SER A 611 12.03 23.08 3.04
N GLY A 612 12.67 23.34 1.89
CA GLY A 612 14.11 23.43 1.76
C GLY A 612 14.82 22.06 1.75
N ASP A 613 14.07 20.98 1.61
CA ASP A 613 14.56 19.59 1.57
C ASP A 613 13.69 18.71 0.67
N PHE A 614 13.95 17.40 0.65
CA PHE A 614 13.21 16.39 -0.11
C PHE A 614 12.32 15.50 0.76
N TYR A 615 12.05 15.87 2.00
CA TYR A 615 11.36 15.00 2.96
C TYR A 615 9.83 15.18 2.96
N GLN A 616 9.32 16.28 2.43
CA GLN A 616 7.90 16.58 2.44
C GLN A 616 7.08 15.50 1.70
N ASN A 617 7.57 15.01 0.57
CA ASN A 617 6.91 14.03 -0.29
C ASN A 617 7.80 12.82 -0.64
N MET A 618 8.74 12.50 0.22
CA MET A 618 9.56 11.27 0.16
C MET A 618 10.21 11.01 -1.20
N TRP A 619 10.92 12.02 -1.67
CA TRP A 619 11.70 11.91 -2.90
C TRP A 619 12.85 10.91 -2.76
N ILE A 620 12.99 10.09 -3.78
CA ILE A 620 14.10 9.14 -3.91
C ILE A 620 15.18 9.81 -4.74
N ASN A 621 16.28 10.13 -4.11
CA ASN A 621 17.38 10.85 -4.72
C ASN A 621 18.47 9.90 -5.22
N ASP A 622 19.17 10.25 -6.30
CA ASP A 622 20.28 9.47 -6.83
C ASP A 622 21.43 9.38 -5.81
N ALA A 623 21.94 8.18 -5.57
CA ALA A 623 22.99 7.95 -4.59
C ALA A 623 24.37 8.47 -5.05
N THR A 624 24.62 8.53 -6.36
CA THR A 624 25.91 8.90 -6.95
C THR A 624 25.97 10.35 -7.38
N SER A 625 24.85 10.89 -7.81
CA SER A 625 24.69 12.27 -8.29
C SER A 625 23.37 12.84 -7.76
N PRO A 626 23.26 13.06 -6.44
CA PRO A 626 22.00 13.46 -5.81
C PRO A 626 21.57 14.85 -6.28
N TRP A 627 20.28 15.02 -6.51
CA TRP A 627 19.69 16.34 -6.70
C TRP A 627 19.80 17.15 -5.40
N THR A 628 19.84 18.46 -5.54
CA THR A 628 19.95 19.40 -4.42
C THR A 628 18.83 20.43 -4.47
N ILE A 629 18.48 20.97 -3.33
CA ILE A 629 17.60 22.13 -3.24
C ILE A 629 18.41 23.37 -3.66
N SER A 630 17.82 24.23 -4.48
CA SER A 630 18.45 25.40 -5.08
C SER A 630 17.59 26.64 -4.90
N THR A 631 18.20 27.75 -4.62
CA THR A 631 17.59 29.09 -4.61
C THR A 631 17.85 29.86 -5.92
N ASN A 632 18.42 29.18 -6.92
CA ASN A 632 18.77 29.82 -8.20
C ASN A 632 17.54 29.92 -9.11
N GLN A 633 16.87 31.07 -9.05
CA GLN A 633 15.71 31.40 -9.89
C GLN A 633 14.61 30.30 -9.86
N PRO A 634 14.02 30.00 -8.70
CA PRO A 634 12.89 29.08 -8.65
C PRO A 634 11.72 29.60 -9.51
N ASN A 635 10.79 28.71 -9.89
CA ASN A 635 9.58 29.10 -10.62
C ASN A 635 8.64 29.91 -9.74
N GLU A 636 8.38 29.40 -8.53
CA GLU A 636 7.66 30.10 -7.46
C GLU A 636 8.45 30.00 -6.15
N GLY A 637 8.11 30.78 -5.15
CA GLY A 637 8.69 30.71 -3.81
C GLY A 637 10.18 30.99 -3.70
N THR A 638 10.85 30.21 -2.88
CA THR A 638 12.27 30.40 -2.51
C THR A 638 13.16 29.30 -3.06
N TYR A 639 12.64 28.10 -3.26
CA TYR A 639 13.40 26.90 -3.55
C TYR A 639 12.89 26.15 -4.78
N CYS A 640 13.75 25.39 -5.42
CA CYS A 640 13.45 24.43 -6.48
C CYS A 640 14.44 23.26 -6.39
N ALA A 641 14.16 22.14 -7.03
CA ALA A 641 15.10 21.03 -7.12
C ALA A 641 16.02 21.15 -8.34
N LYS A 642 17.30 20.81 -8.18
CA LYS A 642 18.37 20.93 -9.19
C LYS A 642 19.20 19.67 -9.28
N SER A 643 19.45 19.18 -10.51
CA SER A 643 20.41 18.11 -10.77
C SER A 643 21.85 18.55 -10.54
N THR A 644 22.73 17.65 -10.07
CA THR A 644 24.13 18.01 -9.68
C THR A 644 25.21 17.27 -10.47
N ASN A 645 24.86 16.38 -11.41
CA ASN A 645 25.85 15.61 -12.16
C ASN A 645 26.66 16.52 -13.08
N THR A 646 27.95 16.65 -12.79
CA THR A 646 28.92 17.43 -13.57
C THR A 646 29.90 16.55 -14.37
N GLY A 647 29.88 15.21 -14.13
CA GLY A 647 30.76 14.26 -14.82
C GLY A 647 30.31 14.01 -16.27
N MET A 648 31.27 13.84 -17.19
CA MET A 648 30.97 13.39 -18.55
C MET A 648 30.37 11.99 -18.53
N PHE A 649 29.38 11.76 -19.39
CA PHE A 649 28.62 10.50 -19.46
C PHE A 649 27.93 10.08 -18.16
N SER A 650 27.51 11.04 -17.34
CA SER A 650 26.79 10.81 -16.10
C SER A 650 25.28 11.06 -16.27
N THR A 651 24.50 10.36 -15.51
CA THR A 651 23.06 10.58 -15.36
C THR A 651 22.75 10.83 -13.90
N SER A 652 21.88 11.79 -13.63
CA SER A 652 21.34 12.08 -12.31
C SER A 652 19.81 11.96 -12.38
N LYS A 653 19.20 11.36 -11.38
CA LYS A 653 17.76 11.21 -11.34
C LYS A 653 17.20 11.54 -9.95
N ILE A 654 15.97 12.05 -9.95
CA ILE A 654 15.14 12.15 -8.75
C ILE A 654 13.80 11.51 -9.05
N SER A 655 13.25 10.77 -8.11
CA SER A 655 12.05 9.98 -8.33
C SER A 655 11.04 10.18 -7.20
N LEU A 656 9.76 10.02 -7.52
CA LEU A 656 8.64 10.12 -6.60
C LEU A 656 7.68 8.97 -6.87
N GLY A 657 7.45 8.11 -5.86
CA GLY A 657 6.43 7.07 -5.91
C GLY A 657 5.06 7.67 -5.60
N VAL A 658 4.05 7.38 -6.42
CA VAL A 658 2.68 7.86 -6.23
C VAL A 658 1.69 6.72 -6.44
N ASN A 659 0.64 6.72 -5.63
CA ASN A 659 -0.52 5.85 -5.84
C ASN A 659 -1.71 6.71 -6.22
N VAL A 660 -2.34 6.42 -7.34
CA VAL A 660 -3.52 7.14 -7.81
C VAL A 660 -4.70 6.18 -7.94
N ALA A 661 -5.71 6.41 -7.12
CA ALA A 661 -6.92 5.56 -7.10
C ALA A 661 -7.76 5.68 -8.38
N THR A 662 -7.72 6.84 -9.03
CA THR A 662 -8.46 7.14 -10.26
C THR A 662 -7.54 7.78 -11.29
N SER A 663 -8.01 7.98 -12.53
CA SER A 663 -7.27 8.74 -13.53
C SER A 663 -6.84 10.09 -12.99
N SER A 664 -5.56 10.39 -13.08
CA SER A 664 -4.93 11.58 -12.49
C SER A 664 -4.07 12.30 -13.51
N VAL A 665 -3.52 13.44 -13.11
CA VAL A 665 -2.57 14.21 -13.92
C VAL A 665 -1.35 14.53 -13.08
N VAL A 666 -0.15 14.28 -13.60
CA VAL A 666 1.05 14.89 -13.07
C VAL A 666 1.36 16.17 -13.85
N SER A 667 1.57 17.27 -13.14
CA SER A 667 2.04 18.51 -13.73
C SER A 667 3.24 19.04 -12.96
N TYR A 668 4.13 19.72 -13.65
CA TYR A 668 5.34 20.30 -13.07
C TYR A 668 5.89 21.44 -13.94
N TYR A 669 6.67 22.30 -13.37
CA TYR A 669 7.52 23.22 -14.10
C TYR A 669 8.93 22.66 -14.23
N ALA A 670 9.54 22.86 -15.40
CA ALA A 670 10.93 22.49 -15.63
C ALA A 670 11.67 23.58 -16.38
N ARG A 671 12.96 23.75 -16.01
CA ARG A 671 13.92 24.65 -16.66
C ARG A 671 15.20 23.89 -16.89
N ILE A 672 15.84 24.10 -18.01
CA ILE A 672 17.14 23.51 -18.31
C ILE A 672 18.09 24.53 -18.90
N SER A 673 19.36 24.45 -18.55
CA SER A 673 20.48 25.13 -19.19
C SER A 673 21.59 24.11 -19.42
N CYS A 674 21.76 23.65 -20.64
CA CYS A 674 22.72 22.60 -20.94
C CYS A 674 23.27 22.65 -22.36
N PHE A 675 24.44 22.04 -22.54
CA PHE A 675 25.04 21.83 -23.87
C PHE A 675 24.08 20.95 -24.73
N PRO A 676 23.99 21.18 -26.05
CA PRO A 676 22.99 20.54 -26.93
C PRO A 676 23.00 19.00 -26.97
N LEU A 677 24.09 18.35 -26.53
CA LEU A 677 24.17 16.88 -26.41
C LEU A 677 23.66 16.37 -25.05
N ASN A 678 23.45 17.27 -24.10
CA ASN A 678 22.88 16.98 -22.78
C ASN A 678 21.35 17.13 -22.82
N GLY A 679 20.66 16.66 -21.80
CA GLY A 679 19.24 16.86 -21.75
C GLY A 679 18.55 16.30 -20.51
N GLY A 680 17.41 16.89 -20.20
CA GLY A 680 16.49 16.44 -19.17
C GLY A 680 15.26 15.75 -19.75
N GLY A 681 14.64 14.85 -19.00
CA GLY A 681 13.41 14.18 -19.40
C GLY A 681 12.59 13.73 -18.21
N PHE A 682 11.29 13.59 -18.46
CA PHE A 682 10.34 13.05 -17.51
C PHE A 682 9.90 11.63 -17.92
N PHE A 683 9.79 10.75 -16.93
CA PHE A 683 9.48 9.34 -17.13
C PHE A 683 8.40 8.92 -16.14
N ILE A 684 7.51 8.05 -16.58
CA ILE A 684 6.55 7.33 -15.74
C ILE A 684 6.84 5.84 -15.95
N ASP A 685 7.12 5.11 -14.87
CA ASP A 685 7.41 3.67 -14.89
C ASP A 685 8.51 3.31 -15.91
N ASN A 686 9.59 4.10 -15.94
CA ASN A 686 10.71 4.02 -16.89
C ASN A 686 10.38 4.33 -18.37
N VAL A 687 9.16 4.71 -18.70
CA VAL A 687 8.77 5.16 -20.04
C VAL A 687 8.89 6.68 -20.13
N GLN A 688 9.64 7.20 -21.09
CA GLN A 688 9.76 8.63 -21.30
C GLN A 688 8.47 9.22 -21.85
N TYR A 689 8.03 10.31 -21.24
CA TYR A 689 6.88 11.11 -21.68
C TYR A 689 7.36 12.47 -22.21
N GLY A 690 6.95 12.79 -23.43
CA GLY A 690 7.41 13.98 -24.14
C GLY A 690 8.81 13.83 -24.76
N GLU A 691 9.30 14.91 -25.33
CA GLU A 691 10.64 14.97 -25.90
C GLU A 691 11.69 15.30 -24.84
N THR A 692 12.93 14.89 -25.04
CA THR A 692 14.04 15.31 -24.21
C THR A 692 14.23 16.83 -24.29
N ILE A 693 14.17 17.48 -23.12
CA ILE A 693 14.37 18.94 -22.99
C ILE A 693 15.87 19.24 -23.10
N LYS A 694 16.27 20.12 -24.00
CA LYS A 694 17.67 20.41 -24.35
C LYS A 694 17.91 21.89 -24.52
N ASP A 695 19.16 22.29 -24.57
CA ASP A 695 19.63 23.66 -24.79
C ASP A 695 19.27 24.60 -23.61
N GLU A 696 18.79 25.79 -23.91
CA GLU A 696 18.33 26.79 -22.96
C GLU A 696 16.79 26.84 -23.00
N VAL A 697 16.14 26.21 -22.07
CA VAL A 697 14.67 26.27 -21.93
C VAL A 697 14.33 26.96 -20.60
N PRO A 698 13.61 28.10 -20.64
CA PRO A 698 13.13 28.76 -19.44
C PRO A 698 12.07 27.90 -18.73
N TRP A 699 11.66 28.27 -17.53
CA TRP A 699 10.57 27.60 -16.81
C TRP A 699 9.36 27.41 -17.71
N THR A 700 9.04 26.17 -17.94
CA THR A 700 7.97 25.73 -18.84
C THR A 700 7.10 24.71 -18.10
N HIS A 701 5.80 24.87 -18.19
CA HIS A 701 4.82 23.96 -17.60
C HIS A 701 4.64 22.71 -18.45
N TYR A 702 4.70 21.55 -17.81
CA TYR A 702 4.43 20.25 -18.42
C TYR A 702 3.28 19.56 -17.67
N SER A 703 2.50 18.76 -18.39
CA SER A 703 1.38 18.02 -17.84
C SER A 703 1.23 16.69 -18.59
N VAL A 704 1.06 15.60 -17.83
CA VAL A 704 0.94 14.23 -18.36
C VAL A 704 -0.18 13.50 -17.59
N ALA A 705 -1.05 12.80 -18.31
CA ALA A 705 -2.09 11.99 -17.70
C ALA A 705 -1.49 10.73 -17.05
N LEU A 706 -1.99 10.38 -15.85
CA LEU A 706 -1.70 9.15 -15.12
C LEU A 706 -2.91 8.23 -15.11
N SER A 707 -2.71 6.97 -15.44
CA SER A 707 -3.72 5.92 -15.23
C SER A 707 -3.90 5.62 -13.73
N PRO A 708 -5.01 4.99 -13.30
CA PRO A 708 -5.11 4.45 -11.95
C PRO A 708 -4.00 3.41 -11.68
N GLY A 709 -3.46 3.42 -10.46
CA GLY A 709 -2.44 2.49 -10.03
C GLY A 709 -1.25 3.16 -9.35
N ASN A 710 -0.23 2.35 -9.07
CA ASN A 710 1.06 2.82 -8.56
C ASN A 710 1.96 3.23 -9.72
N HIS A 711 2.58 4.40 -9.61
CA HIS A 711 3.51 4.92 -10.60
C HIS A 711 4.78 5.41 -9.94
N LEU A 712 5.90 5.22 -10.64
CA LEU A 712 7.17 5.85 -10.33
C LEU A 712 7.39 7.00 -11.31
N LEU A 713 7.33 8.22 -10.80
CA LEU A 713 7.63 9.44 -11.54
C LEU A 713 9.12 9.73 -11.43
N GLU A 714 9.81 9.96 -12.53
CA GLU A 714 11.25 10.21 -12.53
C GLU A 714 11.60 11.40 -13.42
N TRP A 715 12.44 12.30 -12.91
CA TRP A 715 13.09 13.35 -13.68
C TRP A 715 14.57 12.99 -13.79
N LYS A 716 15.05 12.84 -15.02
CA LYS A 716 16.43 12.41 -15.32
C LYS A 716 17.15 13.48 -16.10
N TYR A 717 18.40 13.74 -15.73
CA TYR A 717 19.32 14.61 -16.47
C TYR A 717 20.55 13.83 -16.90
N GLY A 718 20.78 13.77 -18.21
CA GLY A 718 21.95 13.15 -18.80
C GLY A 718 22.99 14.19 -19.23
N ASN A 719 24.22 14.07 -18.74
CA ASN A 719 25.35 14.93 -19.07
C ASN A 719 26.36 14.13 -19.90
N GLN A 720 26.43 14.39 -21.22
CA GLN A 720 27.39 13.77 -22.13
C GLN A 720 28.68 14.59 -22.29
N LEU A 721 28.57 15.92 -22.22
CA LEU A 721 29.67 16.85 -22.35
C LEU A 721 29.48 18.07 -21.45
N ALA A 722 30.52 18.44 -20.74
CA ALA A 722 30.50 19.61 -19.84
C ALA A 722 31.36 20.71 -20.47
N GLU A 723 30.99 21.24 -21.64
CA GLU A 723 31.68 22.33 -22.33
C GLU A 723 30.75 23.53 -22.53
N GLY A 724 31.29 24.75 -22.48
CA GLY A 724 30.59 25.98 -22.77
C GLY A 724 30.18 26.80 -21.56
N GLU A 725 29.41 27.88 -21.80
CA GLU A 725 28.92 28.84 -20.80
C GLU A 725 27.58 28.40 -20.17
N TYR A 726 27.20 27.11 -20.26
CA TYR A 726 25.95 26.54 -19.74
C TYR A 726 26.08 26.18 -18.26
N GLU A 727 24.98 26.29 -17.53
CA GLU A 727 24.91 25.80 -16.14
C GLU A 727 25.02 24.27 -16.05
N ASN A 728 24.73 23.55 -17.12
CA ASN A 728 24.66 22.08 -17.22
C ASN A 728 23.82 21.47 -16.11
N ALA A 729 22.62 21.99 -15.95
CA ALA A 729 21.67 21.54 -14.92
C ALA A 729 20.23 21.53 -15.41
N PHE A 730 19.46 20.58 -14.87
CA PHE A 730 18.02 20.47 -15.02
C PHE A 730 17.36 20.80 -13.69
N TYR A 731 16.35 21.66 -13.75
CA TYR A 731 15.61 22.15 -12.60
C TYR A 731 14.16 21.77 -12.72
N ILE A 732 13.53 21.40 -11.60
CA ILE A 732 12.09 21.16 -11.51
C ILE A 732 11.51 21.88 -10.31
N ASP A 733 10.22 22.24 -10.42
CA ASP A 733 9.50 22.99 -9.41
C ASP A 733 7.99 22.78 -9.56
N ASP A 734 7.23 23.09 -8.52
CA ASP A 734 5.75 23.03 -8.51
C ASP A 734 5.19 21.70 -9.03
N ILE A 735 5.69 20.60 -8.50
CA ILE A 735 5.21 19.28 -8.86
C ILE A 735 3.83 19.07 -8.24
N ARG A 736 2.87 18.68 -9.07
CA ARG A 736 1.53 18.32 -8.66
C ARG A 736 1.17 16.97 -9.23
N VAL A 737 0.73 16.07 -8.37
CA VAL A 737 0.11 14.80 -8.78
C VAL A 737 -1.31 14.84 -8.24
N GLY A 738 -2.25 15.24 -9.09
CA GLY A 738 -3.62 15.42 -8.70
C GLY A 738 -4.49 14.22 -9.01
N ASN A 739 -5.53 14.01 -8.21
CA ASN A 739 -6.71 13.35 -8.71
C ASN A 739 -7.29 14.26 -9.79
N ALA A 740 -7.51 13.73 -10.98
CA ALA A 740 -8.24 14.46 -11.99
C ALA A 740 -9.71 14.53 -11.53
N PHE A 741 -10.22 15.74 -11.41
CA PHE A 741 -11.61 15.95 -11.02
C PHE A 741 -12.50 15.95 -12.26
N ASP A 742 -13.58 15.21 -12.19
CA ASP A 742 -14.67 15.33 -13.13
C ASP A 742 -15.73 16.26 -12.56
N VAL A 743 -16.11 17.27 -13.34
CA VAL A 743 -17.10 18.29 -12.92
C VAL A 743 -18.41 18.04 -13.62
N TYR A 744 -19.47 18.04 -12.85
CA TYR A 744 -20.82 17.77 -13.30
C TYR A 744 -21.75 18.93 -12.98
N ARG A 745 -22.79 19.08 -13.78
CA ARG A 745 -23.91 19.96 -13.54
C ARG A 745 -25.19 19.13 -13.59
N ALA A 746 -26.13 19.39 -12.69
CA ALA A 746 -27.42 18.72 -12.63
C ALA A 746 -28.50 19.69 -12.16
N ASP A 747 -29.77 19.33 -12.37
CA ASP A 747 -30.86 19.99 -11.68
C ASP A 747 -30.78 19.75 -10.16
N CYS A 748 -31.35 20.61 -9.36
CA CYS A 748 -31.27 20.50 -7.90
C CYS A 748 -31.85 19.21 -7.31
N ASP A 749 -32.74 18.56 -8.02
CA ASP A 749 -33.29 17.24 -7.68
C ASP A 749 -32.36 16.08 -8.12
N GLY A 750 -31.21 16.41 -8.73
CA GLY A 750 -30.23 15.44 -9.20
C GLY A 750 -30.55 14.83 -10.56
N GLN A 751 -31.59 15.32 -11.25
CA GLN A 751 -31.91 14.87 -12.60
C GLN A 751 -31.03 15.59 -13.64
N HIS A 752 -31.01 15.08 -14.87
CA HIS A 752 -30.31 15.68 -16.02
C HIS A 752 -28.83 16.00 -15.74
N GLN A 753 -28.15 15.08 -15.04
CA GLN A 753 -26.73 15.21 -14.75
C GLN A 753 -25.91 15.19 -16.05
N VAL A 754 -25.05 16.19 -16.24
CA VAL A 754 -24.16 16.33 -17.39
C VAL A 754 -22.74 16.56 -16.90
N GLN A 755 -21.79 15.79 -17.41
CA GLN A 755 -20.39 16.07 -17.20
C GLN A 755 -19.96 17.27 -18.05
N ILE A 756 -19.52 18.34 -17.41
CA ILE A 756 -19.15 19.61 -18.07
C ILE A 756 -17.63 19.77 -18.19
N ALA A 757 -16.86 19.06 -17.39
CA ALA A 757 -15.41 18.96 -17.53
C ALA A 757 -14.91 17.60 -17.03
N SER A 758 -13.78 17.17 -17.56
CA SER A 758 -13.07 15.97 -17.13
C SER A 758 -11.58 16.27 -16.93
N ALA A 759 -10.95 15.50 -16.05
CA ALA A 759 -9.52 15.59 -15.78
C ALA A 759 -9.05 17.01 -15.36
N VAL A 760 -9.87 17.71 -14.57
CA VAL A 760 -9.50 19.02 -14.01
C VAL A 760 -8.46 18.82 -12.91
N ALA A 761 -7.25 19.36 -13.10
CA ALA A 761 -6.13 19.17 -12.18
C ALA A 761 -6.14 20.13 -10.97
N GLN A 762 -6.95 21.18 -11.02
CA GLN A 762 -7.04 22.20 -9.97
C GLN A 762 -8.33 22.03 -9.17
N ALA A 763 -8.32 22.44 -7.91
CA ALA A 763 -9.51 22.41 -7.05
C ALA A 763 -10.50 23.55 -7.35
N ASN A 764 -10.59 23.99 -8.61
CA ASN A 764 -11.53 25.00 -9.09
C ASN A 764 -11.86 24.79 -10.57
N TYR A 765 -13.01 25.33 -10.96
CA TYR A 765 -13.46 25.31 -12.36
C TYR A 765 -14.40 26.50 -12.62
N VAL A 766 -14.49 26.94 -13.88
CA VAL A 766 -15.45 27.99 -14.28
C VAL A 766 -16.34 27.46 -15.39
N ASP A 767 -17.65 27.37 -15.10
CA ASP A 767 -18.66 27.06 -16.10
C ASP A 767 -19.06 28.33 -16.86
N TYR A 768 -18.63 28.41 -18.12
CA TYR A 768 -18.94 29.51 -19.02
C TYR A 768 -20.28 29.33 -19.75
N ASP A 769 -20.87 28.12 -19.71
CA ASP A 769 -22.14 27.84 -20.36
C ASP A 769 -23.35 28.33 -19.54
N TRP A 770 -23.10 28.81 -18.32
CA TRP A 770 -24.15 29.29 -17.42
C TRP A 770 -25.07 30.30 -18.10
N ALA A 771 -24.53 31.23 -18.90
CA ALA A 771 -25.32 32.26 -19.58
C ALA A 771 -26.36 31.67 -20.55
N GLU A 772 -26.06 30.50 -21.13
CA GLU A 772 -26.90 29.85 -22.14
C GLU A 772 -27.94 28.88 -21.56
N LEU A 773 -27.84 28.62 -20.24
CA LEU A 773 -28.75 27.69 -19.58
C LEU A 773 -30.17 28.25 -19.50
N PRO A 774 -31.20 27.40 -19.61
CA PRO A 774 -32.57 27.78 -19.27
C PRO A 774 -32.68 28.26 -17.81
N ALA A 775 -33.71 29.09 -17.53
CA ALA A 775 -34.02 29.40 -16.14
C ALA A 775 -34.36 28.12 -15.36
N GLY A 776 -33.82 28.00 -14.16
CA GLY A 776 -33.98 26.80 -13.35
C GLY A 776 -33.09 26.81 -12.12
N LEU A 777 -33.16 25.73 -11.36
CA LEU A 777 -32.31 25.50 -10.21
C LEU A 777 -31.28 24.45 -10.56
N TYR A 778 -30.01 24.78 -10.42
CA TYR A 778 -28.87 23.95 -10.77
C TYR A 778 -27.95 23.73 -9.59
N LYS A 779 -27.30 22.60 -9.53
CA LYS A 779 -26.18 22.31 -8.62
C LYS A 779 -25.01 21.75 -9.38
N TYR A 780 -23.82 21.90 -8.78
CA TYR A 780 -22.56 21.40 -9.36
C TYR A 780 -21.98 20.30 -8.50
N GLY A 781 -21.51 19.24 -9.17
CA GLY A 781 -20.89 18.10 -8.52
C GLY A 781 -19.45 17.92 -8.95
N VAL A 782 -18.61 17.45 -8.03
CA VAL A 782 -17.22 17.11 -8.29
C VAL A 782 -16.99 15.66 -7.87
N SER A 783 -16.37 14.90 -8.74
CA SER A 783 -16.05 13.49 -8.53
C SER A 783 -14.58 13.22 -8.85
N THR A 784 -13.98 12.24 -8.15
CA THR A 784 -12.64 11.72 -8.42
C THR A 784 -12.65 10.28 -8.96
N ASP A 785 -13.83 9.68 -9.11
CA ASP A 785 -14.03 8.28 -9.46
C ASP A 785 -14.99 8.08 -10.66
N GLY A 786 -15.03 9.04 -11.57
CA GLY A 786 -15.87 8.98 -12.78
C GLY A 786 -17.36 9.16 -12.50
N GLY A 787 -17.73 9.79 -11.40
CA GLY A 787 -19.12 10.10 -11.05
C GLY A 787 -19.82 9.05 -10.20
N VAL A 788 -19.11 8.08 -9.66
CA VAL A 788 -19.65 7.08 -8.72
C VAL A 788 -19.94 7.72 -7.37
N SER A 789 -18.97 8.49 -6.84
CA SER A 789 -19.12 9.30 -5.64
C SER A 789 -19.05 10.77 -6.01
N MET A 790 -19.93 11.61 -5.45
CA MET A 790 -20.01 13.03 -5.77
C MET A 790 -20.19 13.90 -4.54
N ALA A 791 -19.36 14.93 -4.44
CA ALA A 791 -19.62 16.08 -3.59
C ALA A 791 -20.42 17.12 -4.39
N TRP A 792 -21.50 17.65 -3.81
CA TRP A 792 -22.40 18.59 -4.46
C TRP A 792 -22.39 19.95 -3.80
N SER A 793 -22.49 21.01 -4.61
CA SER A 793 -22.73 22.36 -4.13
C SER A 793 -24.18 22.54 -3.68
N GLU A 794 -24.43 23.63 -2.98
CA GLU A 794 -25.78 24.18 -2.82
C GLU A 794 -26.39 24.51 -4.19
N CYS A 795 -27.72 24.65 -4.21
CA CYS A 795 -28.46 24.97 -5.41
C CYS A 795 -28.32 26.45 -5.79
N LEU A 796 -27.99 26.68 -7.05
CA LEU A 796 -27.97 28.02 -7.65
C LEU A 796 -29.22 28.25 -8.50
N GLU A 797 -29.82 29.43 -8.38
CA GLU A 797 -30.96 29.85 -9.20
C GLU A 797 -30.45 30.58 -10.44
N LYS A 798 -30.69 29.98 -11.63
CA LYS A 798 -30.59 30.70 -12.90
C LYS A 798 -31.92 31.42 -13.17
N LYS A 799 -31.88 32.72 -13.03
CA LYS A 799 -33.02 33.57 -13.36
C LYS A 799 -33.16 33.67 -14.89
N THR A 800 -34.40 33.88 -15.34
CA THR A 800 -34.59 34.30 -16.74
C THR A 800 -33.86 35.60 -16.97
N ASP A 801 -33.05 35.70 -18.06
CA ASP A 801 -32.56 36.99 -18.54
C ASP A 801 -33.74 37.87 -18.91
N GLY A 802 -34.32 38.53 -17.89
CA GLY A 802 -35.37 39.48 -17.98
C GLY A 802 -35.16 40.50 -16.88
N VAL A 803 -35.09 41.74 -17.24
CA VAL A 803 -35.11 42.86 -16.30
C VAL A 803 -36.15 42.52 -15.23
N ASP A 804 -35.75 42.53 -13.98
CA ASP A 804 -36.64 42.28 -12.85
C ASP A 804 -37.86 43.16 -12.94
N ASP A 805 -39.01 42.59 -13.21
CA ASP A 805 -40.33 43.25 -13.15
C ASP A 805 -40.74 43.45 -11.66
N GLU A 806 -39.81 43.96 -10.82
CA GLU A 806 -40.18 44.33 -9.47
C GLU A 806 -41.20 45.49 -9.51
N GLY A 807 -42.45 45.13 -9.56
CA GLY A 807 -43.55 46.05 -9.33
C GLY A 807 -44.64 46.20 -10.39
N MET A 808 -44.62 45.40 -11.49
CA MET A 808 -45.71 45.47 -12.46
C MET A 808 -46.27 44.08 -12.82
N GLU A 809 -47.24 43.61 -12.07
CA GLU A 809 -47.92 42.32 -12.29
C GLU A 809 -48.86 42.22 -13.47
N SER A 810 -49.05 43.24 -14.32
CA SER A 810 -50.16 43.22 -15.29
C SER A 810 -49.89 43.87 -16.64
N TRP A 811 -48.77 43.59 -17.33
CA TRP A 811 -48.70 43.97 -18.72
C TRP A 811 -48.42 42.75 -19.64
N GLN A 812 -48.97 42.83 -20.86
CA GLN A 812 -48.90 41.76 -21.86
C GLN A 812 -48.43 42.28 -23.21
N LEU A 813 -47.74 41.45 -23.94
CA LEU A 813 -47.32 41.74 -25.31
C LEU A 813 -47.61 40.54 -26.18
N TYR A 814 -48.28 40.77 -27.29
CA TYR A 814 -48.64 39.71 -28.21
C TYR A 814 -48.93 40.26 -29.65
N PRO A 815 -48.83 39.42 -30.67
CA PRO A 815 -48.20 38.10 -30.66
C PRO A 815 -46.68 38.20 -30.49
N ASN A 816 -46.06 37.17 -29.88
CA ASN A 816 -44.61 36.99 -29.87
C ASN A 816 -44.32 35.49 -30.20
N PRO A 817 -43.77 35.16 -31.36
CA PRO A 817 -43.25 36.06 -32.42
C PRO A 817 -44.33 36.91 -33.11
N ALA A 818 -43.97 38.16 -33.47
CA ALA A 818 -44.86 39.09 -34.17
C ALA A 818 -44.54 39.13 -35.69
N GLN A 819 -45.53 39.39 -36.52
CA GLN A 819 -45.34 39.57 -37.95
C GLN A 819 -45.43 41.02 -38.37
N ASN A 820 -46.58 41.60 -38.43
CA ASN A 820 -46.82 42.96 -38.94
C ASN A 820 -47.23 43.94 -37.82
N GLN A 821 -47.62 43.42 -36.66
CA GLN A 821 -48.09 44.21 -35.55
C GLN A 821 -47.78 43.57 -34.21
N LEU A 822 -47.42 44.43 -33.24
CA LEU A 822 -47.25 44.09 -31.88
C LEU A 822 -48.28 44.85 -31.02
N THR A 823 -49.02 44.13 -30.21
CA THR A 823 -49.99 44.72 -29.28
C THR A 823 -49.42 44.66 -27.86
N ILE A 824 -49.42 45.75 -27.18
CA ILE A 824 -48.96 45.96 -25.81
C ILE A 824 -50.14 46.34 -24.96
N VAL A 825 -50.41 45.62 -23.89
CA VAL A 825 -51.48 45.89 -22.95
C VAL A 825 -50.87 46.08 -21.56
N GLY A 826 -51.21 47.17 -20.89
CA GLY A 826 -50.71 47.45 -19.55
C GLY A 826 -51.50 48.56 -18.88
N GLU A 827 -51.66 48.57 -17.57
CA GLU A 827 -52.38 49.64 -16.86
C GLU A 827 -51.53 50.90 -16.76
N ASN A 828 -52.16 52.05 -17.07
CA ASN A 828 -51.53 53.37 -16.94
C ASN A 828 -50.26 53.58 -17.76
N LEU A 829 -50.22 53.09 -18.99
CA LEU A 829 -49.09 53.29 -19.90
C LEU A 829 -48.87 54.79 -20.17
N GLN A 830 -47.61 55.20 -20.04
CA GLN A 830 -47.20 56.59 -20.32
C GLN A 830 -46.29 56.68 -21.55
N GLN A 831 -45.47 55.61 -21.76
CA GLN A 831 -44.51 55.57 -22.87
C GLN A 831 -44.21 54.13 -23.25
N VAL A 832 -44.10 53.93 -24.54
CA VAL A 832 -43.63 52.60 -25.08
C VAL A 832 -42.48 52.88 -26.02
N THR A 833 -41.35 52.25 -25.77
CA THR A 833 -40.14 52.41 -26.57
C THR A 833 -39.74 51.03 -27.13
N VAL A 834 -39.51 50.96 -28.42
CA VAL A 834 -39.00 49.76 -29.12
C VAL A 834 -37.56 49.99 -29.56
N MET A 835 -36.67 49.05 -29.30
CA MET A 835 -35.25 49.21 -29.60
C MET A 835 -34.65 47.91 -30.16
N THR A 836 -33.53 48.04 -30.87
CA THR A 836 -32.67 46.90 -31.33
C THR A 836 -31.91 46.30 -30.16
N LEU A 837 -31.31 45.12 -30.36
CA LEU A 837 -30.35 44.47 -29.41
C LEU A 837 -29.17 45.38 -29.05
N GLN A 838 -28.80 46.34 -29.90
CA GLN A 838 -27.70 47.28 -29.64
C GLN A 838 -28.18 48.56 -28.90
N GLY A 839 -29.47 48.62 -28.50
CA GLY A 839 -30.03 49.77 -27.78
C GLY A 839 -30.44 50.94 -28.66
N GLN A 840 -30.44 50.79 -29.99
CA GLN A 840 -30.96 51.83 -30.90
C GLN A 840 -32.48 51.88 -30.81
N VAL A 841 -33.00 53.06 -30.42
CA VAL A 841 -34.45 53.28 -30.36
C VAL A 841 -35.02 53.38 -31.77
N LEU A 842 -36.04 52.55 -32.03
CA LEU A 842 -36.78 52.52 -33.32
C LEU A 842 -38.12 53.18 -33.21
N TYR A 843 -38.82 52.97 -32.11
CA TYR A 843 -40.09 53.66 -31.81
C TYR A 843 -40.04 54.19 -30.37
N ASP A 844 -40.55 55.44 -30.18
CA ASP A 844 -40.71 56.06 -28.88
C ASP A 844 -42.04 56.78 -28.82
N ILE A 845 -43.04 56.11 -28.24
CA ILE A 845 -44.44 56.55 -28.35
C ILE A 845 -44.98 56.85 -26.94
N LYS A 846 -45.41 58.07 -26.72
CA LYS A 846 -46.11 58.44 -25.49
C LYS A 846 -47.58 58.11 -25.64
N THR A 847 -48.21 57.55 -24.61
CA THR A 847 -49.64 57.19 -24.65
C THR A 847 -50.23 57.36 -23.26
N THR A 848 -51.56 57.48 -23.21
CA THR A 848 -52.37 57.42 -22.02
C THR A 848 -53.37 56.27 -22.10
N GLU A 849 -53.27 55.41 -23.09
CA GLU A 849 -54.14 54.26 -23.31
C GLU A 849 -53.56 53.00 -22.69
N ASN A 850 -54.41 52.16 -22.15
CA ASN A 850 -54.04 50.92 -21.56
C ASN A 850 -53.70 49.80 -22.59
N THR A 851 -53.92 50.06 -23.87
CA THR A 851 -53.63 49.15 -24.97
C THR A 851 -53.09 49.92 -26.15
N MET A 852 -51.98 49.45 -26.71
CA MET A 852 -51.33 50.04 -27.85
C MET A 852 -50.96 49.00 -28.89
N ALA A 853 -51.18 49.30 -30.14
CA ALA A 853 -50.69 48.44 -31.25
C ALA A 853 -49.64 49.21 -32.06
N ILE A 854 -48.49 48.56 -32.27
CA ILE A 854 -47.37 49.12 -33.05
C ILE A 854 -47.23 48.32 -34.34
N SER A 855 -47.23 49.04 -35.50
CA SER A 855 -46.88 48.41 -36.76
C SER A 855 -45.40 48.08 -36.78
N LEU A 856 -45.10 46.89 -37.27
CA LEU A 856 -43.76 46.37 -37.43
C LEU A 856 -43.35 46.20 -38.89
N ASP A 857 -44.13 46.81 -39.80
CA ASP A 857 -43.95 46.64 -41.28
C ASP A 857 -42.55 47.06 -41.75
N ASP A 858 -41.94 48.03 -41.06
CA ASP A 858 -40.61 48.55 -41.39
C ASP A 858 -39.48 47.82 -40.66
N LEU A 859 -39.77 46.83 -39.78
CA LEU A 859 -38.75 46.09 -39.03
C LEU A 859 -38.38 44.80 -39.76
N PRO A 860 -37.10 44.51 -40.00
CA PRO A 860 -36.68 43.22 -40.49
C PRO A 860 -36.91 42.04 -39.45
N SER A 861 -36.92 40.83 -39.92
CA SER A 861 -36.94 39.65 -39.03
C SER A 861 -35.75 39.72 -38.10
N GLY A 862 -35.97 39.58 -36.76
CA GLY A 862 -34.97 39.71 -35.73
C GLY A 862 -35.54 39.82 -34.33
N LEU A 863 -34.64 39.97 -33.36
CA LEU A 863 -34.96 40.18 -31.96
C LEU A 863 -34.93 41.67 -31.62
N TYR A 864 -35.89 42.08 -30.83
CA TYR A 864 -36.08 43.50 -30.41
C TYR A 864 -36.48 43.54 -28.94
N PHE A 865 -36.28 44.69 -28.32
CA PHE A 865 -36.79 45.00 -26.98
C PHE A 865 -37.91 46.02 -27.05
N VAL A 866 -38.91 45.80 -26.20
CA VAL A 866 -39.94 46.80 -25.93
C VAL A 866 -39.92 47.18 -24.47
N THR A 867 -39.75 48.45 -24.19
CA THR A 867 -39.79 49.04 -22.86
C THR A 867 -41.08 49.84 -22.70
N ILE A 868 -41.82 49.55 -21.64
CA ILE A 868 -42.94 50.34 -21.24
C ILE A 868 -42.62 51.19 -20.01
N ARG A 869 -43.21 52.38 -19.92
CA ARG A 869 -43.17 53.23 -18.71
C ARG A 869 -44.57 53.48 -18.27
N THR A 870 -44.82 53.29 -16.97
CA THR A 870 -46.09 53.60 -16.30
C THR A 870 -45.85 54.58 -15.15
N GLN A 871 -46.87 54.90 -14.36
CA GLN A 871 -46.73 55.64 -13.09
C GLN A 871 -45.94 54.86 -12.04
N ASN A 872 -45.96 53.57 -12.13
CA ASN A 872 -45.39 52.67 -11.10
C ASN A 872 -43.95 52.21 -11.43
N GLY A 873 -43.37 52.51 -12.61
CA GLY A 873 -42.05 52.11 -12.99
C GLY A 873 -41.89 51.89 -14.50
N THR A 874 -40.77 51.27 -14.87
CA THR A 874 -40.41 50.96 -16.23
C THR A 874 -40.13 49.44 -16.32
N ALA A 875 -40.70 48.78 -17.32
CA ALA A 875 -40.47 47.36 -17.57
C ALA A 875 -40.07 47.11 -19.03
N THR A 876 -39.21 46.14 -19.30
CA THR A 876 -38.71 45.79 -20.62
C THR A 876 -38.93 44.32 -20.93
N ARG A 877 -39.37 43.97 -22.13
CA ARG A 877 -39.47 42.61 -22.61
C ARG A 877 -38.90 42.46 -24.01
N GLN A 878 -38.40 41.30 -24.29
CA GLN A 878 -37.91 40.90 -25.59
C GLN A 878 -39.05 40.37 -26.45
N PHE A 879 -39.06 40.68 -27.77
CA PHE A 879 -39.95 40.04 -28.73
C PHE A 879 -39.22 39.78 -30.06
N SER A 880 -39.73 38.86 -30.80
CA SER A 880 -39.20 38.53 -32.15
C SER A 880 -40.14 38.93 -33.26
N VAL A 881 -39.57 39.44 -34.35
CA VAL A 881 -40.27 39.71 -35.62
C VAL A 881 -39.95 38.61 -36.61
N ILE A 882 -40.98 38.01 -37.21
CA ILE A 882 -40.85 37.00 -38.26
C ILE A 882 -41.61 37.45 -39.48
N LYS A 883 -40.92 37.70 -40.61
CA LYS A 883 -41.53 38.09 -41.90
C LYS A 883 -41.41 36.96 -42.92
#